data_e7af7d072f3f0f90097b52e1eee887bc
#
_entry.id   e7af7d072f3f0f90097b52e1eee887bc
#
_cell.length_a   1.000
_cell.length_b   1.000
_cell.length_c   1.000
_cell.angle_alpha   90.00
_cell.angle_beta   90.00
_cell.angle_gamma   90.00
#
_symmetry.space_group_name_H-M   'P 1'
#
loop_
_entity.id
_entity.type
_entity.pdbx_description
1 polymer ?
#
loop_
_entity_poly.entity_id
_entity_poly.type
_entity_poly.pdbx_seq_one_letter_code
_entity_poly.pdbx_strand_id
1 'polypeptide(L)'
;MKRLMAAAVVVCAVSALSAPLCGDEPQSAAPDELLVLDGGTSLWRSFVVWGRPLILTAEGELRPLKRQRYHWMSAEDPEGEPVAELEREPPPDAWLSPDFDDRDWAQGHCPLGPSYQPRDWRGPGYTMWSSGSPAQVATLHARGKFRVADPANAADLRLRARFHGGVVVYLNGTEIKRGHLPDGDIALDTPAEPYADDVYLDEEGELIIGAPNDRTTDEQREQFEQRVRTVEVEIDPALLRAGVNVIAIEVHRAPYRDVYREPREHRGTEFQIWPHPWAHCRLLDVTLTAAPDAAVEPNAGRPKGIQLWTPHRWTTVTGHLYGDRCEAPAPIRLITARNGEFIGRLVVNSPEPITGMKVEVSDLAGPDETLPESAVRVRYPQPDSARFDALLTDPPGDVPVRDFQAGRRAPVSTVAMQPIWLTVAVPETILPGTYEGTVKVTAEGLDASVPIIIEVHGWRLPDPADLAAHNNLWQSHETVAYRYDVPLWSDRHFELMGEGLALTAPLGNKFCLIPMIAPSFAFGNTQSMVRWVRQDDGYTWDFSVFDRYLDLYGEVLGKPDVLVIDVSHAIHSRERPEDGSVVAKVSVLDPETGEIETMEQALKGENELVEFWRPVLTEVKARLEERGWWEVTRIGTASDSGPLPDEANAFKTIWPDRGWLFSGHPNKDWVGDEIAPVTCIEWVWGVGRIWEPGPDSTGRDYPAPWTKDKIDLAFPRAGAGATLLRQAYPLEDYRLNPEKTLQCGRHGIGRIAMDLWRFEYEPNRWRQLGVAGGQFSFNAGVAWMLAPGPDGPVPTTRSEMFREGIQIREAITFLRKALENDGLEPALAEQAGELIVQRARDMLRADGHRSWREQERRLFALCAEVATALELD
;
A
#
# COMPACT_ATOMS: atom_id res chain seq x y z
N MET A 1 20.30 37.67 -39.82
CA MET A 1 20.27 37.22 -41.24
C MET A 1 20.00 35.72 -41.26
N LYS A 2 18.75 35.34 -41.66
CA LYS A 2 18.27 34.09 -42.27
C LYS A 2 18.72 32.77 -41.61
N ARG A 3 17.85 31.99 -40.99
CA ARG A 3 16.83 31.13 -41.65
C ARG A 3 15.69 30.77 -40.71
N LEU A 4 14.50 31.23 -41.00
CA LEU A 4 13.24 30.57 -40.70
C LEU A 4 13.18 29.29 -41.55
N MET A 5 12.81 28.16 -40.88
CA MET A 5 12.16 27.09 -41.61
C MET A 5 10.92 26.67 -40.82
N ALA A 6 9.80 26.86 -41.46
CA ALA A 6 8.49 26.39 -41.06
C ALA A 6 8.46 24.87 -41.10
N ALA A 7 7.98 24.25 -40.03
CA ALA A 7 7.56 22.84 -40.02
C ALA A 7 6.05 22.82 -40.12
N ALA A 8 5.55 22.38 -41.26
CA ALA A 8 4.14 22.11 -41.50
C ALA A 8 3.66 20.94 -40.61
N VAL A 9 2.60 21.17 -39.89
CA VAL A 9 1.86 20.15 -39.18
C VAL A 9 1.09 19.33 -40.22
N VAL A 10 1.55 18.13 -40.50
CA VAL A 10 0.77 17.11 -41.20
C VAL A 10 0.01 16.33 -40.12
N VAL A 11 -1.27 16.63 -40.03
CA VAL A 11 -2.22 15.79 -39.26
C VAL A 11 -2.51 14.55 -40.11
N CYS A 12 -1.73 13.49 -39.92
CA CYS A 12 -2.16 12.16 -40.35
C CYS A 12 -3.03 11.58 -39.28
N ALA A 13 -4.33 11.56 -39.54
CA ALA A 13 -5.26 10.69 -38.81
C ALA A 13 -4.91 9.23 -39.15
N VAL A 14 -4.10 8.62 -38.30
CA VAL A 14 -3.97 7.16 -38.26
C VAL A 14 -4.94 6.67 -37.23
N SER A 15 -6.08 6.18 -37.70
CA SER A 15 -6.98 5.32 -36.95
C SER A 15 -6.24 4.00 -36.72
N ALA A 16 -5.39 3.95 -35.69
CA ALA A 16 -4.84 2.69 -35.23
C ALA A 16 -5.87 2.04 -34.32
N LEU A 17 -6.52 1.02 -34.83
CA LEU A 17 -7.16 -0.03 -34.03
C LEU A 17 -6.09 -0.62 -33.11
N SER A 18 -5.96 -0.09 -31.90
CA SER A 18 -5.17 -0.72 -30.85
C SER A 18 -6.04 -1.79 -30.22
N ALA A 19 -5.77 -3.04 -30.59
CA ALA A 19 -6.31 -4.20 -29.87
C ALA A 19 -5.92 -4.11 -28.37
N PRO A 20 -6.81 -4.50 -27.46
CA PRO A 20 -6.55 -4.51 -26.02
C PRO A 20 -5.44 -5.51 -25.71
N LEU A 21 -4.41 -5.03 -25.06
CA LEU A 21 -3.33 -5.84 -24.48
C LEU A 21 -3.86 -6.63 -23.27
N CYS A 22 -3.98 -7.93 -23.42
CA CYS A 22 -4.50 -8.88 -22.42
C CYS A 22 -5.99 -8.74 -22.11
N GLY A 23 -6.72 -9.54 -22.71
CA GLY A 23 -8.13 -9.79 -22.64
C GLY A 23 -8.61 -9.80 -24.08
N ASP A 24 -8.69 -11.00 -24.65
CA ASP A 24 -9.65 -11.21 -25.68
C ASP A 24 -10.94 -10.55 -25.19
N GLU A 25 -11.66 -9.87 -26.07
CA GLU A 25 -13.05 -9.51 -25.76
C GLU A 25 -13.68 -10.73 -25.07
N PRO A 26 -14.44 -10.55 -23.98
CA PRO A 26 -15.07 -11.70 -23.34
C PRO A 26 -15.69 -12.52 -24.46
N GLN A 27 -15.26 -13.78 -24.60
CA GLN A 27 -15.82 -14.63 -25.64
C GLN A 27 -17.31 -14.67 -25.35
N SER A 28 -18.06 -13.88 -26.10
CA SER A 28 -19.52 -13.91 -25.98
C SER A 28 -19.93 -15.36 -26.20
N ALA A 29 -20.70 -15.90 -25.26
CA ALA A 29 -21.38 -17.17 -25.49
C ALA A 29 -21.93 -17.13 -26.90
N ALA A 30 -21.90 -18.25 -27.60
CA ALA A 30 -22.57 -18.34 -28.88
C ALA A 30 -24.00 -17.80 -28.72
N PRO A 31 -24.60 -17.19 -29.74
CA PRO A 31 -25.91 -16.54 -29.60
C PRO A 31 -27.00 -17.43 -28.98
N ASP A 32 -26.75 -18.74 -28.95
CA ASP A 32 -27.66 -19.77 -28.46
C ASP A 32 -27.16 -20.42 -27.13
N GLU A 33 -26.21 -19.82 -26.40
CA GLU A 33 -25.74 -20.33 -25.12
C GLU A 33 -25.92 -19.32 -23.98
N LEU A 34 -26.20 -19.83 -22.78
CA LEU A 34 -26.28 -19.04 -21.54
C LEU A 34 -24.91 -18.98 -20.88
N LEU A 35 -24.30 -17.81 -20.74
CA LEU A 35 -23.05 -17.61 -20.01
C LEU A 35 -23.34 -17.68 -18.50
N VAL A 36 -22.82 -18.71 -17.82
CA VAL A 36 -23.06 -18.97 -16.40
C VAL A 36 -21.94 -18.38 -15.54
N LEU A 37 -20.68 -18.67 -15.88
CA LEU A 37 -19.48 -18.07 -15.28
C LEU A 37 -18.56 -17.59 -16.40
N ASP A 38 -17.86 -16.52 -16.10
CA ASP A 38 -16.87 -15.90 -16.99
C ASP A 38 -15.68 -15.39 -16.16
N GLY A 39 -14.47 -15.68 -16.58
CA GLY A 39 -13.27 -15.33 -15.86
C GLY A 39 -13.14 -13.82 -15.62
N GLY A 40 -13.48 -13.02 -16.62
CA GLY A 40 -13.35 -11.55 -16.57
C GLY A 40 -14.47 -10.82 -15.84
N THR A 41 -15.62 -11.47 -15.67
CA THR A 41 -16.84 -10.81 -15.12
C THR A 41 -17.48 -11.55 -13.95
N SER A 42 -17.13 -12.81 -13.68
CA SER A 42 -17.52 -13.49 -12.43
C SER A 42 -16.51 -13.22 -11.34
N LEU A 43 -16.96 -13.23 -10.10
CA LEU A 43 -16.06 -13.12 -8.95
C LEU A 43 -15.50 -14.50 -8.59
N TRP A 44 -14.19 -14.55 -8.50
CA TRP A 44 -13.46 -15.75 -8.10
C TRP A 44 -12.82 -15.53 -6.75
N ARG A 45 -12.83 -16.57 -5.90
CA ARG A 45 -12.01 -16.64 -4.70
C ARG A 45 -10.73 -17.38 -5.04
N SER A 46 -9.57 -16.90 -4.60
CA SER A 46 -8.30 -17.54 -4.88
C SER A 46 -7.39 -17.62 -3.67
N PHE A 47 -6.58 -18.68 -3.66
CA PHE A 47 -5.62 -19.00 -2.62
C PHE A 47 -4.35 -19.52 -3.26
N VAL A 48 -3.20 -18.98 -2.87
CA VAL A 48 -1.89 -19.32 -3.47
C VAL A 48 -1.03 -20.03 -2.44
N VAL A 49 -0.43 -21.12 -2.85
CA VAL A 49 0.61 -21.80 -2.08
C VAL A 49 1.96 -21.46 -2.68
N TRP A 50 2.86 -20.97 -1.83
CA TRP A 50 4.21 -20.62 -2.23
C TRP A 50 5.17 -21.80 -2.10
N GLY A 51 6.19 -21.83 -2.95
CA GLY A 51 7.24 -22.83 -2.91
C GLY A 51 8.48 -22.33 -3.63
N ARG A 52 9.61 -23.03 -3.47
CA ARG A 52 10.83 -22.70 -4.22
C ARG A 52 10.60 -22.96 -5.71
N PRO A 53 11.07 -22.06 -6.61
CA PRO A 53 11.02 -22.33 -8.03
C PRO A 53 11.69 -23.68 -8.37
N LEU A 54 11.09 -24.44 -9.25
CA LEU A 54 11.64 -25.72 -9.70
C LEU A 54 12.27 -25.58 -11.08
N ILE A 55 13.45 -26.15 -11.24
CA ILE A 55 14.14 -26.27 -12.53
C ILE A 55 14.22 -27.73 -12.91
N LEU A 56 13.92 -28.01 -14.17
CA LEU A 56 14.20 -29.28 -14.81
C LEU A 56 15.52 -29.18 -15.59
N THR A 57 16.55 -29.93 -15.14
CA THR A 57 17.87 -29.92 -15.78
C THR A 57 17.83 -30.62 -17.12
N ALA A 58 18.89 -30.43 -17.92
CA ALA A 58 19.04 -31.15 -19.19
C ALA A 58 19.08 -32.65 -19.01
N GLU A 59 19.52 -33.15 -17.86
CA GLU A 59 19.55 -34.57 -17.50
C GLU A 59 18.20 -35.11 -17.03
N GLY A 60 17.17 -34.25 -16.93
CA GLY A 60 15.82 -34.61 -16.50
C GLY A 60 15.63 -34.64 -14.98
N GLU A 61 16.58 -34.07 -14.20
CA GLU A 61 16.46 -33.96 -12.75
C GLU A 61 15.70 -32.67 -12.34
N LEU A 62 14.72 -32.81 -11.45
CA LEU A 62 14.04 -31.69 -10.83
C LEU A 62 14.84 -31.17 -9.62
N ARG A 63 15.21 -29.91 -9.65
CA ARG A 63 15.93 -29.26 -8.58
C ARG A 63 15.22 -27.98 -8.12
N PRO A 64 15.01 -27.76 -6.81
CA PRO A 64 14.63 -26.46 -6.30
C PRO A 64 15.79 -25.47 -6.48
N LEU A 65 15.47 -24.26 -6.91
CA LEU A 65 16.46 -23.18 -6.92
C LEU A 65 16.90 -22.88 -5.49
N LYS A 66 18.21 -22.95 -5.24
CA LYS A 66 18.76 -22.76 -3.90
C LYS A 66 18.54 -21.35 -3.39
N ARG A 67 18.58 -20.33 -4.26
CA ARG A 67 18.35 -18.93 -3.87
C ARG A 67 17.96 -18.08 -5.07
N GLN A 68 17.01 -17.17 -4.86
CA GLN A 68 16.81 -16.00 -5.71
C GLN A 68 17.45 -14.80 -5.00
N ARG A 69 18.55 -14.26 -5.57
CA ARG A 69 19.12 -13.00 -5.06
C ARG A 69 18.23 -11.83 -5.47
N TYR A 70 17.90 -11.00 -4.52
CA TYR A 70 17.39 -9.68 -4.85
C TYR A 70 18.56 -8.80 -5.31
N HIS A 71 18.36 -8.02 -6.34
CA HIS A 71 19.29 -7.17 -7.07
C HIS A 71 20.20 -6.24 -6.22
N TRP A 72 19.89 -6.03 -4.95
CA TRP A 72 20.55 -5.08 -4.06
C TRP A 72 21.47 -5.70 -3.01
N MET A 73 21.58 -6.99 -3.01
CA MET A 73 22.40 -7.67 -2.02
C MET A 73 23.78 -7.83 -2.58
N SER A 74 24.77 -7.40 -1.79
CA SER A 74 26.18 -7.49 -2.14
C SER A 74 26.56 -8.83 -2.74
N ALA A 75 27.51 -8.81 -3.68
CA ALA A 75 28.05 -9.98 -4.36
C ALA A 75 28.80 -10.97 -3.42
N GLU A 76 28.90 -10.66 -2.13
CA GLU A 76 29.85 -11.31 -1.23
C GLU A 76 29.37 -12.60 -0.57
N ASP A 77 28.08 -12.95 -0.65
CA ASP A 77 27.59 -14.23 -0.13
C ASP A 77 26.73 -15.01 -1.14
N PRO A 78 27.36 -15.77 -2.04
CA PRO A 78 26.64 -16.63 -2.98
C PRO A 78 26.02 -17.88 -2.35
N GLU A 79 26.45 -18.28 -1.16
CA GLU A 79 26.08 -19.55 -0.53
C GLU A 79 25.30 -19.40 0.78
N GLY A 80 24.95 -18.18 1.18
CA GLY A 80 24.19 -17.95 2.41
C GLY A 80 22.92 -18.80 2.51
N GLU A 81 22.63 -19.23 3.73
CA GLU A 81 21.45 -20.03 4.06
C GLU A 81 20.18 -19.51 3.40
N PRO A 82 19.32 -20.38 2.90
CA PRO A 82 18.06 -19.93 2.32
C PRO A 82 17.25 -19.20 3.40
N VAL A 83 16.73 -18.04 3.06
CA VAL A 83 15.66 -17.42 3.83
C VAL A 83 14.61 -18.50 4.11
N ALA A 84 14.28 -18.69 5.37
CA ALA A 84 13.44 -19.74 5.91
C ALA A 84 12.38 -20.22 4.91
N GLU A 85 12.26 -21.52 4.76
CA GLU A 85 11.44 -22.16 3.77
C GLU A 85 10.06 -21.53 3.63
N LEU A 86 9.78 -21.06 2.41
CA LEU A 86 8.53 -20.41 2.09
C LEU A 86 7.42 -21.47 1.93
N GLU A 87 7.45 -22.49 2.76
CA GLU A 87 6.42 -23.51 2.73
C GLU A 87 5.15 -22.95 3.35
N ARG A 88 4.06 -23.11 2.62
CA ARG A 88 2.74 -22.77 3.06
C ARG A 88 1.87 -24.00 3.05
N GLU A 89 1.10 -24.15 4.11
CA GLU A 89 0.09 -25.18 4.13
C GLU A 89 -0.94 -24.97 3.01
N PRO A 90 -1.35 -26.04 2.33
CA PRO A 90 -2.45 -25.97 1.38
C PRO A 90 -3.75 -25.60 2.11
N PRO A 91 -4.78 -25.17 1.40
CA PRO A 91 -6.10 -25.06 1.99
C PRO A 91 -6.56 -26.45 2.48
N PRO A 92 -7.40 -26.54 3.53
CA PRO A 92 -7.93 -27.83 4.00
C PRO A 92 -8.76 -28.49 2.89
N ASP A 93 -8.82 -29.83 2.81
CA ASP A 93 -9.56 -30.57 1.78
C ASP A 93 -11.02 -30.12 1.61
N ALA A 94 -11.61 -29.61 2.67
CA ALA A 94 -12.95 -29.01 2.64
C ALA A 94 -13.08 -27.84 1.66
N TRP A 95 -11.99 -27.27 1.15
CA TRP A 95 -12.03 -26.17 0.18
C TRP A 95 -12.75 -26.54 -1.11
N LEU A 96 -12.84 -27.83 -1.42
CA LEU A 96 -13.56 -28.34 -2.57
C LEU A 96 -15.10 -28.34 -2.36
N SER A 97 -15.55 -28.26 -1.10
CA SER A 97 -16.97 -28.30 -0.77
C SER A 97 -17.68 -26.97 -1.09
N PRO A 98 -18.91 -27.01 -1.62
CA PRO A 98 -19.73 -25.81 -1.76
C PRO A 98 -20.00 -25.06 -0.46
N ASP A 99 -19.93 -25.74 0.69
CA ASP A 99 -20.24 -25.20 2.01
C ASP A 99 -19.00 -24.62 2.73
N PHE A 100 -17.82 -24.68 2.09
CA PHE A 100 -16.58 -24.11 2.64
C PHE A 100 -16.64 -22.60 2.69
N ASP A 101 -16.26 -22.00 3.81
CA ASP A 101 -16.14 -20.54 3.99
C ASP A 101 -14.83 -20.03 3.37
N ASP A 102 -14.93 -19.51 2.17
CA ASP A 102 -13.80 -18.94 1.41
C ASP A 102 -13.72 -17.39 1.51
N ARG A 103 -14.44 -16.76 2.44
CA ARG A 103 -14.53 -15.29 2.53
C ARG A 103 -13.22 -14.61 2.89
N ASP A 104 -12.29 -15.34 3.52
CA ASP A 104 -10.95 -14.85 3.81
C ASP A 104 -9.96 -15.06 2.63
N TRP A 105 -10.39 -15.67 1.52
CA TRP A 105 -9.61 -15.78 0.30
C TRP A 105 -9.64 -14.49 -0.51
N ALA A 106 -8.59 -14.25 -1.30
CA ALA A 106 -8.60 -13.11 -2.19
C ALA A 106 -9.76 -13.21 -3.19
N GLN A 107 -10.33 -12.05 -3.49
CA GLN A 107 -11.47 -11.93 -4.39
C GLN A 107 -11.08 -11.12 -5.62
N GLY A 108 -11.39 -11.61 -6.80
CA GLY A 108 -11.10 -10.90 -8.04
C GLY A 108 -11.62 -11.60 -9.28
N HIS A 109 -11.20 -11.09 -10.42
CA HIS A 109 -11.49 -11.64 -11.74
C HIS A 109 -10.22 -12.29 -12.32
N CYS A 110 -10.36 -13.18 -13.27
CA CYS A 110 -9.21 -13.66 -14.03
C CYS A 110 -8.53 -12.50 -14.79
N PRO A 111 -7.22 -12.61 -15.00
CA PRO A 111 -6.36 -13.73 -14.65
C PRO A 111 -6.01 -13.76 -13.17
N LEU A 112 -6.08 -14.95 -12.56
CA LEU A 112 -5.73 -15.16 -11.15
C LEU A 112 -4.30 -15.65 -11.02
N GLY A 113 -3.68 -15.27 -9.91
CA GLY A 113 -2.29 -15.58 -9.61
C GLY A 113 -1.36 -14.40 -9.77
N PRO A 114 -0.16 -14.46 -9.16
CA PRO A 114 0.79 -13.38 -9.23
C PRO A 114 1.26 -13.17 -10.65
N SER A 115 1.38 -11.91 -11.03
CA SER A 115 1.83 -11.48 -12.33
C SER A 115 2.79 -10.32 -12.21
N TYR A 116 3.89 -10.38 -12.95
CA TYR A 116 4.70 -9.20 -13.17
C TYR A 116 3.96 -8.29 -14.15
N GLN A 117 3.54 -7.14 -13.67
CA GLN A 117 2.88 -6.15 -14.53
C GLN A 117 3.74 -4.90 -14.66
N PRO A 118 3.83 -4.31 -15.85
CA PRO A 118 4.38 -2.98 -16.03
C PRO A 118 3.61 -1.97 -15.18
N ARG A 119 4.31 -0.91 -14.78
CA ARG A 119 3.88 0.10 -13.80
C ARG A 119 2.50 0.73 -14.04
N ASP A 120 1.94 0.62 -15.22
CA ASP A 120 0.80 1.43 -15.66
C ASP A 120 -0.51 0.66 -15.85
N TRP A 121 -0.52 -0.67 -15.67
CA TRP A 121 -1.73 -1.46 -15.84
C TRP A 121 -2.16 -2.14 -14.54
N ARG A 122 -3.29 -1.68 -14.02
CA ARG A 122 -3.93 -2.20 -12.81
C ARG A 122 -5.41 -2.32 -13.07
N GLY A 123 -5.77 -3.40 -13.72
CA GLY A 123 -7.17 -3.78 -13.90
C GLY A 123 -7.81 -4.21 -12.60
N PRO A 124 -9.14 -4.16 -12.51
CA PRO A 124 -9.86 -4.77 -11.39
C PRO A 124 -9.54 -6.27 -11.33
N GLY A 125 -9.38 -6.78 -10.12
CA GLY A 125 -9.05 -8.19 -9.90
C GLY A 125 -7.56 -8.53 -9.83
N TYR A 126 -6.66 -7.56 -10.03
CA TYR A 126 -5.24 -7.78 -9.82
C TYR A 126 -4.88 -7.68 -8.34
N THR A 127 -4.56 -8.81 -7.75
CA THR A 127 -3.76 -8.85 -6.53
C THR A 127 -2.32 -8.57 -6.93
N MET A 128 -1.86 -7.34 -6.71
CA MET A 128 -0.46 -7.02 -6.86
C MET A 128 0.32 -7.57 -5.68
N TRP A 129 1.19 -8.50 -5.96
CA TRP A 129 2.10 -9.08 -5.01
C TRP A 129 3.31 -8.18 -4.83
N SER A 130 3.44 -7.60 -3.69
CA SER A 130 4.53 -6.66 -3.41
C SER A 130 5.88 -7.34 -3.20
N SER A 131 5.92 -8.65 -2.99
CA SER A 131 7.15 -9.33 -2.59
C SER A 131 7.34 -10.74 -3.14
N GLY A 132 6.32 -11.35 -3.76
CA GLY A 132 6.44 -12.70 -4.35
C GLY A 132 6.78 -12.68 -5.84
N SER A 133 7.70 -13.52 -6.27
CA SER A 133 7.95 -13.79 -7.69
C SER A 133 6.89 -14.76 -8.23
N PRO A 134 6.34 -14.54 -9.44
CA PRO A 134 5.50 -15.53 -10.11
C PRO A 134 6.12 -16.94 -10.16
N ALA A 135 7.45 -17.02 -10.17
CA ALA A 135 8.18 -18.28 -10.14
C ALA A 135 8.07 -19.02 -8.80
N GLN A 136 7.68 -18.36 -7.72
CA GLN A 136 7.56 -18.94 -6.38
C GLN A 136 6.18 -19.52 -6.09
N VAL A 137 5.23 -19.47 -7.01
CA VAL A 137 3.93 -20.11 -6.84
C VAL A 137 4.05 -21.59 -7.08
N ALA A 138 3.72 -22.41 -6.09
CA ALA A 138 3.65 -23.85 -6.21
C ALA A 138 2.29 -24.30 -6.76
N THR A 139 1.21 -23.85 -6.12
CA THR A 139 -0.16 -24.12 -6.58
C THR A 139 -1.04 -22.88 -6.40
N LEU A 140 -2.04 -22.77 -7.24
CA LEU A 140 -3.12 -21.78 -7.17
C LEU A 140 -4.44 -22.51 -7.08
N HIS A 141 -5.23 -22.18 -6.06
CA HIS A 141 -6.58 -22.72 -5.85
C HIS A 141 -7.58 -21.59 -6.14
N ALA A 142 -8.57 -21.87 -6.96
CA ALA A 142 -9.60 -20.92 -7.35
C ALA A 142 -10.99 -21.52 -7.20
N ARG A 143 -11.97 -20.68 -6.80
CA ARG A 143 -13.37 -21.09 -6.61
C ARG A 143 -14.29 -20.07 -7.29
N GLY A 144 -15.18 -20.58 -8.15
CA GLY A 144 -16.27 -19.81 -8.78
C GLY A 144 -17.62 -20.43 -8.42
N LYS A 145 -18.62 -19.62 -8.12
CA LYS A 145 -19.93 -20.04 -7.64
C LYS A 145 -21.02 -19.75 -8.66
N PHE A 146 -21.99 -20.64 -8.78
CA PHE A 146 -23.22 -20.44 -9.57
C PHE A 146 -24.40 -21.15 -8.92
N ARG A 147 -25.62 -20.79 -9.29
CA ARG A 147 -26.83 -21.43 -8.75
C ARG A 147 -27.49 -22.30 -9.78
N VAL A 148 -28.01 -23.42 -9.33
CA VAL A 148 -28.86 -24.31 -10.10
C VAL A 148 -30.23 -24.38 -9.43
N ALA A 149 -31.25 -23.99 -10.16
CA ALA A 149 -32.63 -24.04 -9.65
C ALA A 149 -33.17 -25.48 -9.64
N ASP A 150 -32.92 -26.23 -10.73
CA ASP A 150 -33.31 -27.62 -10.87
C ASP A 150 -32.23 -28.42 -11.62
N PRO A 151 -31.47 -29.29 -10.93
CA PRO A 151 -30.43 -30.12 -11.55
C PRO A 151 -30.94 -31.01 -12.70
N ALA A 152 -32.18 -31.46 -12.64
CA ALA A 152 -32.73 -32.33 -13.68
C ALA A 152 -32.97 -31.61 -15.02
N ASN A 153 -33.09 -30.29 -14.95
CA ASN A 153 -33.28 -29.39 -16.10
C ASN A 153 -32.07 -28.51 -16.38
N ALA A 154 -30.92 -28.80 -15.80
CA ALA A 154 -29.64 -28.14 -16.08
C ALA A 154 -28.92 -28.87 -17.22
N ALA A 155 -29.13 -28.41 -18.45
CA ALA A 155 -28.63 -29.11 -19.65
C ALA A 155 -27.42 -28.38 -20.28
N ASP A 156 -26.59 -29.15 -20.98
CA ASP A 156 -25.48 -28.69 -21.82
C ASP A 156 -24.49 -27.78 -21.15
N LEU A 157 -24.16 -28.02 -19.85
CA LEU A 157 -23.13 -27.29 -19.17
C LEU A 157 -21.75 -27.68 -19.71
N ARG A 158 -21.01 -26.68 -20.18
CA ARG A 158 -19.65 -26.84 -20.71
C ARG A 158 -18.70 -25.86 -20.03
N LEU A 159 -17.61 -26.41 -19.47
CA LEU A 159 -16.56 -25.61 -18.87
C LEU A 159 -15.32 -25.63 -19.74
N ARG A 160 -14.74 -24.44 -19.92
CA ARG A 160 -13.42 -24.24 -20.53
C ARG A 160 -12.55 -23.45 -19.58
N ALA A 161 -11.31 -23.91 -19.34
CA ALA A 161 -10.33 -23.17 -18.54
C ALA A 161 -9.02 -23.03 -19.33
N ARG A 162 -8.45 -21.81 -19.31
CA ARG A 162 -7.15 -21.46 -19.88
C ARG A 162 -6.18 -21.16 -18.73
N PHE A 163 -4.99 -21.71 -18.78
CA PHE A 163 -4.04 -21.64 -17.66
C PHE A 163 -2.58 -21.81 -18.09
N HIS A 164 -1.66 -21.47 -17.18
CA HIS A 164 -0.26 -21.87 -17.26
C HIS A 164 0.01 -22.93 -16.20
N GLY A 165 0.72 -24.00 -16.56
CA GLY A 165 1.01 -25.14 -15.67
C GLY A 165 0.18 -26.36 -15.96
N GLY A 166 -0.23 -27.10 -14.95
CA GLY A 166 -1.19 -28.19 -15.01
C GLY A 166 -2.44 -27.82 -14.22
N VAL A 167 -3.56 -28.50 -14.47
CA VAL A 167 -4.83 -28.16 -13.84
C VAL A 167 -5.61 -29.39 -13.40
N VAL A 168 -6.31 -29.26 -12.26
CA VAL A 168 -7.41 -30.15 -11.88
C VAL A 168 -8.66 -29.29 -11.70
N VAL A 169 -9.77 -29.76 -12.26
CA VAL A 169 -11.07 -29.08 -12.14
C VAL A 169 -12.01 -29.99 -11.37
N TYR A 170 -12.66 -29.41 -10.37
CA TYR A 170 -13.63 -30.09 -9.53
C TYR A 170 -14.99 -29.40 -9.62
N LEU A 171 -16.05 -30.18 -9.53
CA LEU A 171 -17.41 -29.72 -9.30
C LEU A 171 -17.92 -30.29 -7.98
N ASN A 172 -18.26 -29.42 -7.02
CA ASN A 172 -18.81 -29.80 -5.73
C ASN A 172 -17.97 -30.85 -4.97
N GLY A 173 -16.64 -30.83 -5.13
CA GLY A 173 -15.71 -31.75 -4.52
C GLY A 173 -15.34 -32.98 -5.37
N THR A 174 -15.98 -33.20 -6.52
CA THR A 174 -15.70 -34.30 -7.43
C THR A 174 -14.80 -33.80 -8.56
N GLU A 175 -13.65 -34.47 -8.79
CA GLU A 175 -12.80 -34.23 -9.95
C GLU A 175 -13.55 -34.55 -11.24
N ILE A 176 -13.62 -33.56 -12.15
CA ILE A 176 -14.30 -33.71 -13.44
C ILE A 176 -13.34 -33.64 -14.63
N LYS A 177 -12.16 -33.02 -14.45
CA LYS A 177 -11.15 -32.90 -15.49
C LYS A 177 -9.76 -32.68 -14.92
N ARG A 178 -8.78 -33.28 -15.57
CA ARG A 178 -7.36 -33.06 -15.30
C ARG A 178 -6.63 -32.81 -16.61
N GLY A 179 -5.63 -31.93 -16.58
CA GLY A 179 -4.78 -31.62 -17.74
C GLY A 179 -3.34 -31.31 -17.35
N HIS A 180 -2.39 -31.87 -18.10
CA HIS A 180 -0.94 -31.65 -17.93
C HIS A 180 -0.38 -31.99 -16.55
N LEU A 181 -0.97 -32.97 -15.91
CA LEU A 181 -0.57 -33.53 -14.62
C LEU A 181 -0.57 -35.07 -14.72
N PRO A 182 0.23 -35.77 -13.90
CA PRO A 182 0.23 -37.22 -13.91
C PRO A 182 -1.11 -37.81 -13.45
N ASP A 183 -1.36 -39.03 -13.84
CA ASP A 183 -2.47 -39.82 -13.30
C ASP A 183 -2.21 -40.22 -11.85
N GLY A 184 -3.28 -40.46 -11.09
CA GLY A 184 -3.23 -40.87 -9.67
C GLY A 184 -3.25 -39.73 -8.70
N ASP A 185 -2.77 -39.96 -7.48
CA ASP A 185 -2.75 -38.96 -6.43
C ASP A 185 -1.75 -37.84 -6.72
N ILE A 186 -2.16 -36.60 -6.50
CA ILE A 186 -1.37 -35.43 -6.71
C ILE A 186 -1.01 -34.81 -5.34
N ALA A 187 0.28 -34.68 -5.09
CA ALA A 187 0.78 -33.93 -3.94
C ALA A 187 0.92 -32.44 -4.28
N LEU A 188 0.97 -31.60 -3.27
CA LEU A 188 1.08 -30.15 -3.40
C LEU A 188 2.29 -29.71 -4.27
N ASP A 189 3.39 -30.45 -4.21
CA ASP A 189 4.62 -30.19 -4.94
C ASP A 189 4.72 -30.96 -6.26
N THR A 190 3.70 -31.72 -6.64
CA THR A 190 3.66 -32.42 -7.94
C THR A 190 3.74 -31.41 -9.07
N PRO A 191 4.81 -31.38 -9.87
CA PRO A 191 4.94 -30.45 -10.96
C PRO A 191 4.06 -30.86 -12.14
N ALA A 192 3.59 -29.86 -12.87
CA ALA A 192 2.97 -30.09 -14.17
C ALA A 192 4.00 -30.49 -15.23
N GLU A 193 3.53 -31.01 -16.36
CA GLU A 193 4.37 -31.28 -17.55
C GLU A 193 5.20 -30.00 -17.87
N PRO A 194 6.52 -30.16 -18.11
CA PRO A 194 7.36 -29.04 -18.50
C PRO A 194 6.96 -28.48 -19.86
N TYR A 195 7.28 -27.24 -20.09
CA TYR A 195 7.24 -26.64 -21.42
C TYR A 195 8.49 -27.01 -22.21
N ALA A 196 8.40 -26.99 -23.55
CA ALA A 196 9.56 -27.15 -24.42
C ALA A 196 10.47 -25.90 -24.34
N ASP A 197 11.75 -26.04 -24.68
CA ASP A 197 12.74 -24.95 -24.59
C ASP A 197 12.45 -23.82 -25.60
N ASP A 198 11.93 -24.15 -26.76
CA ASP A 198 11.63 -23.24 -27.86
C ASP A 198 10.57 -22.21 -27.53
N VAL A 199 9.65 -22.50 -26.57
CA VAL A 199 8.66 -21.53 -26.14
C VAL A 199 9.25 -20.36 -25.36
N TYR A 200 10.52 -20.43 -24.99
CA TYR A 200 11.22 -19.40 -24.24
C TYR A 200 12.20 -18.59 -25.09
N LEU A 201 12.48 -19.06 -26.29
CA LEU A 201 13.52 -18.51 -27.16
C LEU A 201 12.89 -17.79 -28.34
N ASP A 202 13.54 -16.75 -28.82
CA ASP A 202 13.21 -16.11 -30.08
C ASP A 202 13.83 -16.88 -31.26
N GLU A 203 13.62 -16.40 -32.49
CA GLU A 203 14.15 -17.01 -33.70
C GLU A 203 15.68 -17.08 -33.73
N GLU A 204 16.37 -16.20 -33.06
CA GLU A 204 17.82 -16.14 -32.88
C GLU A 204 18.32 -17.10 -31.78
N GLY A 205 17.42 -17.74 -31.07
CA GLY A 205 17.75 -18.63 -29.93
C GLY A 205 18.05 -17.88 -28.63
N GLU A 206 17.72 -16.57 -28.57
CA GLU A 206 17.86 -15.78 -27.39
C GLU A 206 16.62 -15.84 -26.50
N LEU A 207 16.84 -15.80 -25.18
CA LEU A 207 15.75 -15.84 -24.20
C LEU A 207 14.86 -14.61 -24.34
N ILE A 208 13.58 -14.79 -24.57
CA ILE A 208 12.60 -13.71 -24.55
C ILE A 208 12.46 -13.20 -23.12
N ILE A 209 12.97 -12.01 -22.86
CA ILE A 209 12.93 -11.35 -21.55
C ILE A 209 11.76 -10.38 -21.52
N GLY A 210 10.88 -10.55 -20.56
CA GLY A 210 9.81 -9.60 -20.30
C GLY A 210 8.42 -10.24 -20.32
N ALA A 211 7.45 -9.54 -19.73
CA ALA A 211 6.03 -9.83 -19.89
C ALA A 211 5.49 -9.14 -21.14
N PRO A 212 4.41 -9.62 -21.73
CA PRO A 212 3.72 -8.88 -22.79
C PRO A 212 3.42 -7.46 -22.32
N ASN A 213 3.85 -6.49 -23.12
CA ASN A 213 3.61 -5.08 -22.89
C ASN A 213 3.39 -4.37 -24.23
N ASP A 214 3.23 -3.06 -24.23
CA ASP A 214 3.01 -2.25 -25.44
C ASP A 214 4.20 -2.22 -26.43
N ARG A 215 5.37 -2.76 -26.05
CA ARG A 215 6.55 -2.91 -26.91
C ARG A 215 6.78 -4.35 -27.39
N THR A 216 5.93 -5.30 -26.94
CA THR A 216 6.00 -6.71 -27.34
C THR A 216 5.60 -6.84 -28.79
N THR A 217 6.43 -7.50 -29.60
CA THR A 217 6.11 -7.79 -31.02
C THR A 217 5.00 -8.84 -31.13
N ASP A 218 4.39 -8.96 -32.30
CA ASP A 218 3.35 -9.96 -32.52
C ASP A 218 3.93 -11.38 -32.44
N GLU A 219 5.15 -11.62 -32.92
CA GLU A 219 5.87 -12.88 -32.79
C GLU A 219 6.11 -13.26 -31.32
N GLN A 220 6.56 -12.30 -30.52
CA GLN A 220 6.71 -12.52 -29.09
C GLN A 220 5.37 -12.82 -28.40
N ARG A 221 4.26 -12.23 -28.86
CA ARG A 221 2.92 -12.56 -28.35
C ARG A 221 2.54 -13.99 -28.69
N GLU A 222 2.76 -14.42 -29.91
CA GLU A 222 2.51 -15.79 -30.34
C GLU A 222 3.30 -16.80 -29.51
N GLN A 223 4.55 -16.50 -29.16
CA GLN A 223 5.35 -17.35 -28.28
C GLN A 223 4.83 -17.36 -26.84
N PHE A 224 4.34 -16.24 -26.32
CA PHE A 224 3.66 -16.24 -25.01
C PHE A 224 2.40 -17.11 -25.02
N GLU A 225 1.63 -17.10 -26.12
CA GLU A 225 0.43 -17.93 -26.26
C GLU A 225 0.74 -19.43 -26.34
N GLN A 226 1.90 -19.85 -26.83
CA GLN A 226 2.31 -21.26 -26.86
C GLN A 226 2.36 -21.92 -25.48
N ARG A 227 2.47 -21.14 -24.40
CA ARG A 227 2.42 -21.64 -23.03
C ARG A 227 1.02 -21.71 -22.44
N VAL A 228 0.05 -21.18 -23.14
CA VAL A 228 -1.35 -21.26 -22.70
C VAL A 228 -1.87 -22.66 -22.96
N ARG A 229 -2.32 -23.30 -21.90
CA ARG A 229 -2.94 -24.62 -21.95
C ARG A 229 -4.45 -24.47 -21.75
N THR A 230 -5.21 -25.37 -22.32
CA THR A 230 -6.66 -25.34 -22.26
C THR A 230 -7.21 -26.72 -21.92
N VAL A 231 -8.21 -26.75 -21.04
CA VAL A 231 -9.04 -27.92 -20.83
C VAL A 231 -10.50 -27.56 -21.08
N GLU A 232 -11.23 -28.55 -21.64
CA GLU A 232 -12.68 -28.46 -21.84
C GLU A 232 -13.33 -29.72 -21.26
N VAL A 233 -14.49 -29.55 -20.65
CA VAL A 233 -15.26 -30.66 -20.06
C VAL A 233 -16.76 -30.36 -20.12
N GLU A 234 -17.54 -31.35 -20.51
CA GLU A 234 -19.01 -31.39 -20.36
C GLU A 234 -19.32 -31.83 -18.93
N ILE A 235 -20.20 -31.10 -18.27
CA ILE A 235 -20.56 -31.35 -16.88
C ILE A 235 -21.71 -32.36 -16.85
N ASP A 236 -21.53 -33.45 -16.12
CA ASP A 236 -22.60 -34.40 -15.84
C ASP A 236 -23.63 -33.75 -14.86
N PRO A 237 -24.92 -33.59 -15.30
CA PRO A 237 -25.95 -33.03 -14.42
C PRO A 237 -26.13 -33.80 -13.10
N ALA A 238 -25.75 -35.06 -13.02
CA ALA A 238 -25.81 -35.84 -11.80
C ALA A 238 -24.88 -35.34 -10.68
N LEU A 239 -23.87 -34.53 -11.01
CA LEU A 239 -22.96 -33.91 -10.06
C LEU A 239 -23.47 -32.56 -9.53
N LEU A 240 -24.56 -32.05 -10.13
CA LEU A 240 -25.15 -30.78 -9.70
C LEU A 240 -26.08 -30.96 -8.51
N ARG A 241 -26.18 -29.90 -7.70
CA ARG A 241 -27.13 -29.81 -6.59
C ARG A 241 -28.06 -28.61 -6.78
N ALA A 242 -29.28 -28.67 -6.26
CA ALA A 242 -30.12 -27.49 -6.15
C ALA A 242 -29.49 -26.46 -5.21
N GLY A 243 -29.51 -25.20 -5.59
CA GLY A 243 -28.84 -24.10 -4.87
C GLY A 243 -27.44 -23.83 -5.39
N VAL A 244 -26.51 -23.44 -4.50
CA VAL A 244 -25.14 -23.02 -4.87
C VAL A 244 -24.28 -24.24 -5.23
N ASN A 245 -23.67 -24.18 -6.41
CA ASN A 245 -22.66 -25.11 -6.90
C ASN A 245 -21.32 -24.39 -7.01
N VAL A 246 -20.21 -25.11 -6.91
CA VAL A 246 -18.85 -24.57 -6.93
C VAL A 246 -18.01 -25.28 -7.98
N ILE A 247 -17.48 -24.52 -8.91
CA ILE A 247 -16.32 -24.91 -9.70
C ILE A 247 -15.08 -24.57 -8.90
N ALA A 248 -14.32 -25.59 -8.51
CA ALA A 248 -13.03 -25.43 -7.86
C ALA A 248 -11.92 -25.84 -8.85
N ILE A 249 -10.88 -25.02 -8.93
CA ILE A 249 -9.78 -25.22 -9.89
C ILE A 249 -8.47 -25.16 -9.12
N GLU A 250 -7.65 -26.20 -9.27
CA GLU A 250 -6.30 -26.26 -8.74
C GLU A 250 -5.31 -26.23 -9.89
N VAL A 251 -4.39 -25.25 -9.86
CA VAL A 251 -3.34 -25.12 -10.87
C VAL A 251 -2.00 -25.41 -10.24
N HIS A 252 -1.24 -26.31 -10.83
CA HIS A 252 0.12 -26.68 -10.43
C HIS A 252 1.14 -26.05 -11.38
N ARG A 253 2.26 -25.59 -10.81
CA ARG A 253 3.34 -25.00 -11.60
C ARG A 253 4.00 -26.01 -12.52
N ALA A 254 4.39 -25.60 -13.72
CA ALA A 254 5.36 -26.29 -14.53
C ALA A 254 6.78 -25.88 -14.10
N PRO A 255 7.77 -26.82 -14.11
CA PRO A 255 9.16 -26.46 -13.81
C PRO A 255 9.73 -25.57 -14.90
N TYR A 256 10.68 -24.71 -14.53
CA TYR A 256 11.48 -23.95 -15.48
C TYR A 256 12.52 -24.85 -16.13
N ARG A 257 12.96 -24.49 -17.33
CA ARG A 257 14.00 -25.22 -18.06
C ARG A 257 15.39 -24.63 -17.76
N ASP A 258 16.44 -25.41 -17.97
CA ASP A 258 17.83 -24.98 -17.74
C ASP A 258 18.25 -23.77 -18.60
N VAL A 259 17.62 -23.56 -19.75
CA VAL A 259 17.82 -22.38 -20.58
C VAL A 259 17.66 -21.05 -19.82
N TYR A 260 16.89 -21.07 -18.73
CA TYR A 260 16.74 -19.94 -17.83
C TYR A 260 17.94 -19.65 -16.94
N ARG A 261 18.90 -20.56 -16.81
CA ARG A 261 20.01 -20.47 -15.84
C ARG A 261 21.22 -19.77 -16.40
N GLU A 262 21.31 -19.52 -17.70
CA GLU A 262 22.47 -18.87 -18.28
C GLU A 262 22.58 -17.43 -17.81
N PRO A 263 23.74 -17.02 -17.23
CA PRO A 263 24.00 -15.65 -16.85
C PRO A 263 24.00 -14.77 -18.10
N ARG A 264 23.24 -13.71 -18.11
CA ARG A 264 23.21 -12.75 -19.23
C ARG A 264 23.62 -11.39 -18.76
N GLU A 265 24.55 -10.79 -19.47
CA GLU A 265 24.94 -9.41 -19.28
C GLU A 265 23.85 -8.46 -19.78
N HIS A 266 23.30 -7.67 -18.91
CA HIS A 266 22.48 -6.54 -19.29
C HIS A 266 22.98 -5.29 -18.57
N ARG A 267 23.51 -4.34 -19.35
CA ARG A 267 24.07 -3.07 -18.85
C ARG A 267 25.21 -3.20 -17.85
N GLY A 268 26.11 -4.17 -18.04
CA GLY A 268 27.33 -4.29 -17.23
C GLY A 268 27.13 -4.84 -15.82
N THR A 269 25.98 -5.44 -15.54
CA THR A 269 25.72 -6.16 -14.29
C THR A 269 25.49 -7.64 -14.58
N GLU A 270 26.12 -8.53 -13.85
CA GLU A 270 25.79 -9.95 -13.89
C GLU A 270 24.34 -10.13 -13.43
N PHE A 271 23.43 -10.36 -14.38
CA PHE A 271 22.05 -10.69 -14.06
C PHE A 271 21.94 -12.16 -13.68
N GLN A 272 21.77 -12.41 -12.40
CA GLN A 272 21.17 -13.66 -11.96
C GLN A 272 19.67 -13.61 -12.27
N ILE A 273 19.11 -14.77 -12.60
CA ILE A 273 17.72 -14.98 -12.98
C ILE A 273 16.81 -14.21 -12.04
N TRP A 274 16.40 -13.08 -12.49
CA TRP A 274 15.44 -12.20 -11.82
C TRP A 274 14.04 -12.73 -12.04
N PRO A 275 13.08 -12.40 -11.16
CA PRO A 275 11.75 -12.95 -11.26
C PRO A 275 11.27 -12.76 -12.67
N HIS A 276 11.35 -13.84 -13.41
CA HIS A 276 10.87 -13.83 -14.77
C HIS A 276 9.38 -13.52 -14.72
N PRO A 277 8.93 -12.64 -15.60
CA PRO A 277 7.50 -12.36 -15.74
C PRO A 277 6.70 -13.60 -16.16
N TRP A 278 7.36 -14.72 -16.33
CA TRP A 278 6.83 -15.97 -16.81
C TRP A 278 6.22 -16.74 -15.64
N ALA A 279 4.94 -16.48 -15.39
CA ALA A 279 4.20 -17.30 -14.45
C ALA A 279 3.99 -18.69 -15.08
N HIS A 280 4.41 -19.72 -14.35
CA HIS A 280 4.18 -21.12 -14.70
C HIS A 280 3.07 -21.78 -13.87
N CYS A 281 2.37 -20.98 -13.08
CA CYS A 281 1.19 -21.36 -12.29
C CYS A 281 0.22 -20.19 -12.30
N ARG A 282 -0.77 -20.22 -13.17
CA ARG A 282 -1.71 -19.12 -13.33
C ARG A 282 -3.00 -19.58 -13.99
N LEU A 283 -4.14 -19.12 -13.51
CA LEU A 283 -5.44 -19.28 -14.15
C LEU A 283 -5.74 -18.02 -14.97
N LEU A 284 -5.77 -18.15 -16.29
CA LEU A 284 -5.90 -17.03 -17.21
C LEU A 284 -7.36 -16.65 -17.44
N ASP A 285 -8.20 -17.68 -17.66
CA ASP A 285 -9.61 -17.49 -17.97
C ASP A 285 -10.40 -18.75 -17.67
N VAL A 286 -11.68 -18.60 -17.37
CA VAL A 286 -12.65 -19.69 -17.18
C VAL A 286 -13.99 -19.29 -17.77
N THR A 287 -14.57 -20.13 -18.59
CA THR A 287 -15.92 -19.93 -19.11
C THR A 287 -16.76 -21.15 -18.79
N LEU A 288 -17.94 -20.95 -18.21
CA LEU A 288 -18.98 -21.96 -18.04
C LEU A 288 -20.20 -21.51 -18.80
N THR A 289 -20.65 -22.29 -19.77
CA THR A 289 -21.90 -22.06 -20.55
C THR A 289 -22.91 -23.16 -20.29
N ALA A 290 -24.17 -22.89 -20.59
CA ALA A 290 -25.29 -23.85 -20.52
C ALA A 290 -26.25 -23.62 -21.68
N ALA A 291 -27.20 -24.55 -21.87
CA ALA A 291 -28.33 -24.31 -22.77
C ALA A 291 -29.12 -23.06 -22.35
N PRO A 292 -29.69 -22.30 -23.28
CA PRO A 292 -30.40 -21.04 -22.98
C PRO A 292 -31.58 -21.19 -22.02
N ASP A 293 -32.19 -22.35 -22.00
CA ASP A 293 -33.34 -22.72 -21.17
C ASP A 293 -32.96 -23.59 -19.96
N ALA A 294 -31.67 -23.79 -19.72
CA ALA A 294 -31.20 -24.52 -18.56
C ALA A 294 -31.64 -23.86 -17.24
N ALA A 295 -32.04 -24.67 -16.27
CA ALA A 295 -32.44 -24.21 -14.95
C ALA A 295 -31.24 -23.76 -14.08
N VAL A 296 -30.41 -22.89 -14.63
CA VAL A 296 -29.19 -22.36 -14.03
C VAL A 296 -29.29 -20.84 -13.93
N GLU A 297 -28.92 -20.29 -12.78
CA GLU A 297 -28.83 -18.85 -12.58
C GLU A 297 -27.39 -18.37 -12.85
N PRO A 298 -27.16 -17.52 -13.85
CA PRO A 298 -25.85 -16.99 -14.17
C PRO A 298 -25.27 -16.16 -13.04
N ASN A 299 -23.96 -16.30 -12.82
CA ASN A 299 -23.16 -15.45 -11.95
C ASN A 299 -22.04 -14.72 -12.74
N ALA A 300 -22.28 -14.52 -14.03
CA ALA A 300 -21.45 -13.71 -14.90
C ALA A 300 -21.97 -12.25 -14.91
N GLY A 301 -21.05 -11.32 -14.79
CA GLY A 301 -21.33 -9.89 -14.83
C GLY A 301 -21.98 -9.32 -13.57
N ARG A 302 -22.06 -7.99 -13.54
CA ARG A 302 -22.64 -7.24 -12.42
C ARG A 302 -24.13 -7.60 -12.25
N PRO A 303 -24.56 -7.83 -11.00
CA PRO A 303 -26.01 -8.05 -10.72
C PRO A 303 -26.88 -6.89 -11.18
N LYS A 304 -28.11 -7.21 -11.61
CA LYS A 304 -29.13 -6.21 -11.89
C LYS A 304 -29.77 -5.77 -10.59
N GLY A 305 -29.97 -4.45 -10.41
CA GLY A 305 -30.57 -3.86 -9.22
C GLY A 305 -29.58 -3.55 -8.11
N ILE A 306 -30.12 -3.05 -7.00
CA ILE A 306 -29.31 -2.62 -5.86
C ILE A 306 -28.75 -3.83 -5.09
N GLN A 307 -27.50 -3.74 -4.70
CA GLN A 307 -26.82 -4.74 -3.89
C GLN A 307 -26.23 -4.12 -2.63
N LEU A 308 -26.27 -4.88 -1.54
CA LEU A 308 -25.43 -4.69 -0.35
C LEU A 308 -24.48 -5.88 -0.24
N TRP A 309 -23.18 -5.65 -0.04
CA TRP A 309 -22.19 -6.69 0.11
C TRP A 309 -21.04 -6.28 1.03
N THR A 310 -20.35 -7.25 1.58
CA THR A 310 -19.18 -7.05 2.45
C THR A 310 -17.93 -7.30 1.62
N PRO A 311 -17.08 -6.29 1.39
CA PRO A 311 -15.82 -6.48 0.68
C PRO A 311 -14.84 -7.29 1.55
N HIS A 312 -13.91 -7.99 0.89
CA HIS A 312 -12.78 -8.57 1.63
C HIS A 312 -12.06 -7.44 2.40
N ARG A 313 -11.59 -7.76 3.57
CA ARG A 313 -11.16 -6.87 4.64
C ARG A 313 -10.26 -5.71 4.20
N TRP A 314 -9.31 -5.94 3.28
CA TRP A 314 -8.35 -4.93 2.83
C TRP A 314 -8.49 -4.56 1.35
N THR A 315 -9.45 -5.11 0.67
CA THR A 315 -9.68 -4.81 -0.74
C THR A 315 -9.90 -3.32 -0.95
N THR A 316 -9.17 -2.73 -1.87
CA THR A 316 -9.47 -1.40 -2.37
C THR A 316 -10.75 -1.46 -3.19
N VAL A 317 -11.82 -0.88 -2.66
CA VAL A 317 -13.10 -0.81 -3.38
C VAL A 317 -12.94 0.12 -4.57
N THR A 318 -13.30 -0.38 -5.75
CA THR A 318 -13.31 0.39 -7.00
C THR A 318 -14.66 0.23 -7.68
N GLY A 319 -15.01 1.15 -8.58
CA GLY A 319 -16.26 1.06 -9.35
C GLY A 319 -16.43 -0.21 -10.18
N HIS A 320 -15.39 -1.01 -10.32
CA HIS A 320 -15.46 -2.29 -11.06
C HIS A 320 -15.89 -3.47 -10.18
N LEU A 321 -15.80 -3.35 -8.86
CA LEU A 321 -16.15 -4.42 -7.94
C LEU A 321 -17.66 -4.47 -7.67
N TYR A 322 -18.14 -5.64 -7.32
CA TYR A 322 -19.52 -5.91 -6.91
C TYR A 322 -19.58 -7.18 -6.06
N GLY A 323 -20.69 -7.43 -5.40
CA GLY A 323 -20.90 -8.63 -4.60
C GLY A 323 -21.22 -9.86 -5.45
N ASP A 324 -20.82 -11.02 -4.99
CA ASP A 324 -21.20 -12.31 -5.59
C ASP A 324 -22.70 -12.57 -5.36
N ARG A 325 -23.46 -12.88 -6.42
CA ARG A 325 -24.90 -13.21 -6.32
C ARG A 325 -25.16 -14.46 -5.51
N CYS A 326 -24.21 -15.34 -5.43
CA CYS A 326 -24.30 -16.59 -4.69
C CYS A 326 -24.04 -16.41 -3.19
N GLU A 327 -23.58 -15.23 -2.76
CA GLU A 327 -23.24 -14.92 -1.38
C GLU A 327 -24.19 -13.90 -0.77
N ALA A 328 -24.63 -14.11 0.45
CA ALA A 328 -25.22 -13.05 1.27
C ALA A 328 -24.11 -12.14 1.83
N PRO A 329 -24.44 -10.87 2.20
CA PRO A 329 -23.50 -10.02 2.91
C PRO A 329 -22.93 -10.75 4.13
N ALA A 330 -21.60 -10.83 4.21
CA ALA A 330 -20.92 -11.47 5.31
C ALA A 330 -21.00 -10.61 6.58
N PRO A 331 -21.12 -11.22 7.80
CA PRO A 331 -20.97 -10.47 9.02
C PRO A 331 -19.65 -9.68 9.07
N ILE A 332 -19.71 -8.45 9.55
CA ILE A 332 -18.54 -7.64 9.83
C ILE A 332 -17.89 -8.20 11.09
N ARG A 333 -16.69 -8.78 10.97
CA ARG A 333 -15.97 -9.37 12.10
C ARG A 333 -14.67 -8.62 12.35
N LEU A 334 -14.51 -8.09 13.56
CA LEU A 334 -13.33 -7.35 13.99
C LEU A 334 -12.66 -8.07 15.15
N ILE A 335 -11.36 -8.21 15.08
CA ILE A 335 -10.51 -8.63 16.18
C ILE A 335 -9.82 -7.38 16.70
N THR A 336 -9.96 -7.10 17.98
CA THR A 336 -9.62 -5.79 18.54
C THR A 336 -8.88 -5.90 19.87
N ALA A 337 -8.21 -4.81 20.22
CA ALA A 337 -7.65 -4.58 21.54
C ALA A 337 -8.30 -3.35 22.15
N ARG A 338 -8.24 -3.20 23.47
CA ARG A 338 -8.72 -2.01 24.19
C ARG A 338 -7.93 -0.76 23.75
N ASN A 339 -8.56 0.39 23.79
CA ASN A 339 -7.97 1.69 23.39
C ASN A 339 -7.59 1.78 21.90
N GLY A 340 -8.19 0.95 21.04
CA GLY A 340 -7.91 0.91 19.62
C GLY A 340 -9.09 1.33 18.74
N GLU A 341 -8.82 1.61 17.48
CA GLU A 341 -9.84 1.90 16.46
C GLU A 341 -9.70 0.94 15.28
N PHE A 342 -10.74 0.20 14.98
CA PHE A 342 -10.74 -0.89 13.99
C PHE A 342 -11.82 -0.68 12.94
N ILE A 343 -11.61 -1.25 11.75
CA ILE A 343 -12.33 -0.89 10.53
C ILE A 343 -13.24 -2.03 10.08
N GLY A 344 -14.55 -1.73 9.98
CA GLY A 344 -15.53 -2.53 9.28
C GLY A 344 -15.99 -1.85 7.99
N ARG A 345 -16.43 -2.63 6.99
CA ARG A 345 -16.84 -2.07 5.70
C ARG A 345 -18.02 -2.80 5.09
N LEU A 346 -18.88 -2.02 4.45
CA LEU A 346 -19.94 -2.50 3.56
C LEU A 346 -19.90 -1.71 2.26
N VAL A 347 -20.54 -2.20 1.22
CA VAL A 347 -20.69 -1.47 -0.05
C VAL A 347 -22.11 -1.63 -0.56
N VAL A 348 -22.71 -0.51 -0.94
CA VAL A 348 -23.97 -0.48 -1.71
C VAL A 348 -23.63 -0.10 -3.14
N ASN A 349 -24.12 -0.85 -4.10
CA ASN A 349 -24.00 -0.50 -5.51
C ASN A 349 -25.29 -0.84 -6.30
N SER A 350 -25.51 -0.09 -7.38
CA SER A 350 -26.68 -0.23 -8.22
C SER A 350 -26.37 0.24 -9.64
N PRO A 351 -26.93 -0.36 -10.68
CA PRO A 351 -26.90 0.20 -12.03
C PRO A 351 -27.66 1.52 -12.15
N GLU A 352 -28.62 1.78 -11.24
CA GLU A 352 -29.43 2.99 -11.15
C GLU A 352 -28.96 3.86 -9.96
N PRO A 353 -29.33 5.16 -9.91
CA PRO A 353 -29.01 5.99 -8.74
C PRO A 353 -29.53 5.37 -7.43
N ILE A 354 -28.75 5.52 -6.35
CA ILE A 354 -29.16 5.09 -5.01
C ILE A 354 -29.74 6.30 -4.29
N THR A 355 -31.02 6.23 -3.92
CA THR A 355 -31.74 7.32 -3.27
C THR A 355 -32.12 6.97 -1.83
N GLY A 356 -32.11 7.98 -0.96
CA GLY A 356 -32.56 7.85 0.42
C GLY A 356 -31.74 6.89 1.28
N MET A 357 -30.43 6.72 1.01
CA MET A 357 -29.58 5.81 1.75
C MET A 357 -29.42 6.27 3.20
N LYS A 358 -29.64 5.33 4.14
CA LYS A 358 -29.39 5.51 5.58
C LYS A 358 -28.67 4.30 6.12
N VAL A 359 -27.81 4.56 7.11
CA VAL A 359 -27.07 3.53 7.85
C VAL A 359 -27.31 3.76 9.33
N GLU A 360 -27.76 2.74 9.99
CA GLU A 360 -28.03 2.72 11.44
C GLU A 360 -27.23 1.57 12.07
N VAL A 361 -26.62 1.83 13.20
CA VAL A 361 -25.88 0.81 13.95
C VAL A 361 -26.61 0.63 15.27
N SER A 362 -26.82 -0.59 15.69
CA SER A 362 -27.36 -0.87 17.03
C SER A 362 -26.26 -0.80 18.09
N ASP A 363 -26.66 -0.65 19.34
CA ASP A 363 -25.79 -1.04 20.44
C ASP A 363 -25.28 -2.47 20.23
N LEU A 364 -24.07 -2.74 20.68
CA LEU A 364 -23.47 -4.09 20.61
C LEU A 364 -23.49 -4.71 22.00
N ALA A 365 -24.25 -5.77 22.15
CA ALA A 365 -24.38 -6.51 23.40
C ALA A 365 -23.15 -7.38 23.63
N GLY A 366 -22.49 -7.21 24.75
CA GLY A 366 -21.40 -8.05 25.23
C GLY A 366 -21.84 -8.96 26.37
N PRO A 367 -20.90 -9.73 26.97
CA PRO A 367 -21.21 -10.67 28.03
C PRO A 367 -21.79 -10.02 29.28
N ASP A 368 -21.20 -8.91 29.70
CA ASP A 368 -21.53 -8.23 30.98
C ASP A 368 -21.82 -6.73 30.82
N GLU A 369 -21.52 -6.16 29.64
CA GLU A 369 -21.74 -4.75 29.32
C GLU A 369 -22.08 -4.57 27.85
N THR A 370 -22.40 -3.33 27.47
CA THR A 370 -22.78 -2.97 26.12
C THR A 370 -21.81 -1.95 25.56
N LEU A 371 -21.30 -2.16 24.36
CA LEU A 371 -20.60 -1.15 23.60
C LEU A 371 -21.64 -0.32 22.85
N PRO A 372 -21.81 0.98 23.19
CA PRO A 372 -22.88 1.79 22.61
C PRO A 372 -22.67 2.06 21.11
N GLU A 373 -23.75 2.28 20.38
CA GLU A 373 -23.73 2.63 18.96
C GLU A 373 -22.79 3.82 18.66
N SER A 374 -22.66 4.75 19.60
CA SER A 374 -21.79 5.93 19.49
C SER A 374 -20.30 5.59 19.40
N ALA A 375 -19.90 4.39 19.80
CA ALA A 375 -18.53 3.88 19.59
C ALA A 375 -18.25 3.53 18.13
N VAL A 376 -19.27 3.46 17.29
CA VAL A 376 -19.16 3.13 15.87
C VAL A 376 -19.40 4.37 15.03
N ARG A 377 -18.35 4.95 14.50
CA ARG A 377 -18.44 6.09 13.56
C ARG A 377 -18.72 5.58 12.15
N VAL A 378 -19.85 5.98 11.58
CA VAL A 378 -20.21 5.70 10.19
C VAL A 378 -19.71 6.84 9.32
N ARG A 379 -18.94 6.51 8.27
CA ARG A 379 -18.43 7.49 7.29
C ARG A 379 -18.61 6.99 5.87
N TYR A 380 -18.63 7.91 4.94
CA TYR A 380 -18.93 7.68 3.54
C TYR A 380 -17.74 8.11 2.67
N PRO A 381 -16.88 7.16 2.26
CA PRO A 381 -15.77 7.47 1.38
C PRO A 381 -16.23 8.12 0.09
N GLN A 382 -15.64 9.26 -0.26
CA GLN A 382 -15.97 9.98 -1.47
C GLN A 382 -15.21 9.42 -2.67
N PRO A 383 -15.82 9.39 -3.85
CA PRO A 383 -15.17 8.90 -5.06
C PRO A 383 -14.02 9.81 -5.48
N ASP A 384 -12.86 9.19 -5.75
CA ASP A 384 -11.70 9.82 -6.37
C ASP A 384 -11.25 8.97 -7.56
N SER A 385 -11.51 9.43 -8.77
CA SER A 385 -11.28 8.70 -10.01
C SER A 385 -11.96 7.32 -10.01
N ALA A 386 -11.19 6.23 -9.92
CA ALA A 386 -11.72 4.87 -9.88
C ALA A 386 -11.96 4.33 -8.47
N ARG A 387 -11.66 5.09 -7.43
CA ARG A 387 -11.61 4.66 -6.04
C ARG A 387 -12.42 5.55 -5.12
N PHE A 388 -12.39 5.23 -3.84
CA PHE A 388 -13.05 5.97 -2.77
C PHE A 388 -12.05 6.27 -1.67
N ASP A 389 -11.96 7.53 -1.25
CA ASP A 389 -10.87 7.97 -0.40
C ASP A 389 -11.27 8.84 0.79
N ALA A 390 -11.61 10.13 0.58
CA ALA A 390 -11.96 11.06 1.66
C ALA A 390 -13.16 10.57 2.47
N LEU A 391 -13.02 10.47 3.78
CA LEU A 391 -14.03 9.92 4.69
C LEU A 391 -14.90 11.06 5.27
N LEU A 392 -16.09 11.26 4.71
CA LEU A 392 -17.06 12.21 5.21
C LEU A 392 -18.07 11.56 6.16
N THR A 393 -18.52 12.31 7.15
CA THR A 393 -19.53 11.86 8.14
C THR A 393 -20.95 12.00 7.66
N ASP A 394 -21.22 13.00 6.81
CA ASP A 394 -22.55 13.23 6.31
C ASP A 394 -22.94 12.13 5.32
N PRO A 395 -24.11 11.51 5.50
CA PRO A 395 -24.60 10.55 4.53
C PRO A 395 -24.82 11.24 3.19
N PRO A 396 -24.47 10.57 2.08
CA PRO A 396 -24.78 11.12 0.76
C PRO A 396 -26.30 11.27 0.62
N GLY A 397 -26.77 12.38 0.03
CA GLY A 397 -28.19 12.53 -0.31
C GLY A 397 -28.59 11.45 -1.32
N ASP A 398 -28.27 11.68 -2.59
CA ASP A 398 -28.40 10.70 -3.65
C ASP A 398 -27.03 10.33 -4.19
N VAL A 399 -26.80 9.04 -4.45
CA VAL A 399 -25.58 8.54 -5.08
C VAL A 399 -25.84 8.37 -6.57
N PRO A 400 -25.33 9.27 -7.41
CA PRO A 400 -25.57 9.20 -8.84
C PRO A 400 -24.76 8.07 -9.48
N VAL A 401 -25.24 7.60 -10.63
CA VAL A 401 -24.44 6.75 -11.52
C VAL A 401 -23.24 7.55 -12.04
N ARG A 402 -22.07 6.96 -12.00
CA ARG A 402 -20.82 7.58 -12.45
C ARG A 402 -19.96 6.59 -13.22
N ASP A 403 -19.10 7.12 -14.07
CA ASP A 403 -18.06 6.36 -14.73
C ASP A 403 -16.81 6.27 -13.85
N PHE A 404 -16.36 5.05 -13.65
CA PHE A 404 -15.11 4.74 -12.96
C PHE A 404 -14.12 4.14 -13.94
N GLN A 405 -12.92 4.73 -14.02
CA GLN A 405 -11.85 4.26 -14.87
C GLN A 405 -10.51 4.27 -14.12
N ALA A 406 -9.90 3.11 -13.97
CA ALA A 406 -8.66 2.93 -13.19
C ALA A 406 -7.39 3.44 -13.90
N GLY A 407 -7.50 3.92 -15.11
CA GLY A 407 -6.41 4.46 -15.93
C GLY A 407 -6.85 4.64 -17.37
N ARG A 408 -6.09 5.36 -18.16
CA ARG A 408 -6.47 5.74 -19.54
C ARG A 408 -6.86 4.56 -20.46
N ARG A 409 -6.36 3.37 -20.17
CA ARG A 409 -6.59 2.15 -20.97
C ARG A 409 -7.46 1.12 -20.25
N ALA A 410 -7.86 1.41 -19.00
CA ALA A 410 -8.74 0.51 -18.27
C ALA A 410 -10.18 0.61 -18.81
N PRO A 411 -10.95 -0.47 -18.76
CA PRO A 411 -12.36 -0.41 -19.10
C PRO A 411 -13.09 0.58 -18.17
N VAL A 412 -14.13 1.18 -18.65
CA VAL A 412 -15.02 2.06 -17.87
C VAL A 412 -16.10 1.20 -17.23
N SER A 413 -16.34 1.41 -15.94
CA SER A 413 -17.47 0.82 -15.22
C SER A 413 -18.44 1.92 -14.82
N THR A 414 -19.66 1.86 -15.32
CA THR A 414 -20.71 2.84 -15.07
C THR A 414 -21.65 2.30 -13.99
N VAL A 415 -21.70 2.93 -12.81
CA VAL A 415 -22.40 2.42 -11.62
C VAL A 415 -22.65 3.51 -10.59
N ALA A 416 -23.74 3.44 -9.84
CA ALA A 416 -23.89 4.11 -8.56
C ALA A 416 -23.28 3.22 -7.48
N MET A 417 -22.32 3.75 -6.71
CA MET A 417 -21.64 2.98 -5.67
C MET A 417 -21.30 3.88 -4.49
N GLN A 418 -21.61 3.38 -3.30
CA GLN A 418 -21.22 4.01 -2.03
C GLN A 418 -20.69 2.98 -1.07
N PRO A 419 -19.37 2.98 -0.80
CA PRO A 419 -18.83 2.28 0.34
C PRO A 419 -19.30 2.92 1.64
N ILE A 420 -19.50 2.10 2.66
CA ILE A 420 -19.79 2.49 4.04
C ILE A 420 -18.58 2.08 4.87
N TRP A 421 -18.02 3.04 5.59
CA TRP A 421 -16.82 2.87 6.42
C TRP A 421 -17.19 3.00 7.88
N LEU A 422 -17.00 1.93 8.61
CA LEU A 422 -17.28 1.85 10.04
C LEU A 422 -15.97 1.87 10.79
N THR A 423 -15.80 2.83 11.69
CA THR A 423 -14.66 2.84 12.61
C THR A 423 -15.17 2.62 14.01
N VAL A 424 -14.78 1.49 14.57
CA VAL A 424 -15.13 1.11 15.93
C VAL A 424 -14.03 1.57 16.88
N ALA A 425 -14.34 2.53 17.72
CA ALA A 425 -13.48 2.98 18.83
C ALA A 425 -13.73 2.10 20.05
N VAL A 426 -12.77 1.26 20.39
CA VAL A 426 -12.87 0.33 21.54
C VAL A 426 -12.37 1.06 22.79
N PRO A 427 -13.24 1.31 23.81
CA PRO A 427 -12.81 2.00 25.02
C PRO A 427 -11.68 1.25 25.74
N GLU A 428 -10.82 1.99 26.44
CA GLU A 428 -9.75 1.40 27.24
C GLU A 428 -10.24 0.57 28.43
N THR A 429 -11.43 0.90 28.95
CA THR A 429 -12.02 0.29 30.14
C THR A 429 -12.97 -0.86 29.84
N ILE A 430 -13.27 -1.13 28.55
CA ILE A 430 -14.21 -2.17 28.18
C ILE A 430 -13.69 -3.56 28.57
N LEU A 431 -14.59 -4.43 29.01
CA LEU A 431 -14.24 -5.81 29.35
C LEU A 431 -13.90 -6.63 28.10
N PRO A 432 -12.91 -7.53 28.17
CA PRO A 432 -12.65 -8.47 27.09
C PRO A 432 -13.86 -9.39 26.86
N GLY A 433 -14.17 -9.64 25.57
CA GLY A 433 -15.31 -10.48 25.23
C GLY A 433 -15.78 -10.25 23.79
N THR A 434 -16.84 -10.93 23.41
CA THR A 434 -17.48 -10.76 22.10
C THR A 434 -18.70 -9.86 22.24
N TYR A 435 -18.74 -8.83 21.42
CA TYR A 435 -19.81 -7.84 21.35
C TYR A 435 -20.53 -7.96 20.00
N GLU A 436 -21.83 -8.12 20.03
CA GLU A 436 -22.64 -8.37 18.84
C GLU A 436 -23.74 -7.33 18.67
N GLY A 437 -23.89 -6.85 17.45
CA GLY A 437 -24.90 -5.89 17.05
C GLY A 437 -25.26 -6.02 15.58
N THR A 438 -25.92 -5.02 15.04
CA THR A 438 -26.32 -5.00 13.62
C THR A 438 -26.04 -3.65 12.99
N VAL A 439 -25.69 -3.68 11.72
CA VAL A 439 -25.64 -2.52 10.83
C VAL A 439 -26.81 -2.64 9.87
N LYS A 440 -27.79 -1.76 9.99
CA LYS A 440 -28.95 -1.69 9.10
C LYS A 440 -28.67 -0.67 7.99
N VAL A 441 -28.83 -1.11 6.76
CA VAL A 441 -28.69 -0.25 5.58
C VAL A 441 -30.02 -0.22 4.82
N THR A 442 -30.57 0.96 4.64
CA THR A 442 -31.80 1.17 3.89
C THR A 442 -31.58 2.16 2.75
N ALA A 443 -32.22 1.92 1.63
CA ALA A 443 -32.31 2.83 0.49
C ALA A 443 -33.56 2.45 -0.31
N GLU A 444 -33.93 3.21 -1.34
CA GLU A 444 -35.02 2.79 -2.23
C GLU A 444 -34.69 1.43 -2.86
N GLY A 445 -35.53 0.42 -2.58
CA GLY A 445 -35.31 -0.96 -3.02
C GLY A 445 -34.32 -1.78 -2.19
N LEU A 446 -33.85 -1.27 -1.07
CA LEU A 446 -32.96 -1.97 -0.14
C LEU A 446 -33.43 -1.77 1.32
N ASP A 447 -33.61 -2.86 2.03
CA ASP A 447 -33.75 -2.90 3.49
C ASP A 447 -33.04 -4.17 3.99
N ALA A 448 -31.82 -4.01 4.50
CA ALA A 448 -30.96 -5.13 4.88
C ALA A 448 -30.21 -4.83 6.17
N SER A 449 -30.01 -5.87 6.96
CA SER A 449 -29.23 -5.83 8.20
C SER A 449 -28.07 -6.81 8.10
N VAL A 450 -26.88 -6.36 8.49
CA VAL A 450 -25.64 -7.13 8.51
C VAL A 450 -25.15 -7.22 9.96
N PRO A 451 -24.87 -8.42 10.49
CA PRO A 451 -24.29 -8.54 11.81
C PRO A 451 -22.91 -7.87 11.90
N ILE A 452 -22.63 -7.19 13.00
CA ILE A 452 -21.31 -6.73 13.38
C ILE A 452 -20.90 -7.44 14.67
N ILE A 453 -19.73 -8.05 14.65
CA ILE A 453 -19.20 -8.89 15.72
C ILE A 453 -17.79 -8.42 16.03
N ILE A 454 -17.56 -8.02 17.26
CA ILE A 454 -16.30 -7.45 17.73
C ILE A 454 -15.77 -8.33 18.86
N GLU A 455 -14.61 -8.91 18.64
CA GLU A 455 -13.88 -9.68 19.65
C GLU A 455 -12.84 -8.77 20.30
N VAL A 456 -13.04 -8.40 21.55
CA VAL A 456 -12.16 -7.51 22.33
C VAL A 456 -11.23 -8.35 23.19
N HIS A 457 -9.91 -8.18 22.98
CA HIS A 457 -8.87 -8.77 23.80
C HIS A 457 -8.44 -7.85 24.94
N GLY A 458 -7.93 -8.42 26.03
CA GLY A 458 -7.64 -7.71 27.27
C GLY A 458 -6.44 -6.75 27.22
N TRP A 459 -5.58 -6.85 26.22
CA TRP A 459 -4.46 -5.95 26.06
C TRP A 459 -4.92 -4.54 25.68
N ARG A 460 -4.28 -3.51 26.29
CA ARG A 460 -4.53 -2.10 26.00
C ARG A 460 -3.47 -1.55 25.05
N LEU A 461 -3.91 -0.99 23.94
CA LEU A 461 -3.04 -0.21 23.04
C LEU A 461 -2.53 1.05 23.73
N PRO A 462 -1.27 1.46 23.49
CA PRO A 462 -0.78 2.74 24.00
C PRO A 462 -1.55 3.93 23.41
N ASP A 463 -1.57 5.03 24.14
CA ASP A 463 -2.13 6.27 23.65
C ASP A 463 -1.32 6.81 22.46
N PRO A 464 -1.91 7.64 21.59
CA PRO A 464 -1.21 8.17 20.42
C PRO A 464 0.12 8.87 20.73
N ALA A 465 0.24 9.50 21.91
CA ALA A 465 1.47 10.14 22.37
C ALA A 465 2.58 9.11 22.69
N ASP A 466 2.20 7.92 23.14
CA ASP A 466 3.10 6.88 23.64
C ASP A 466 3.44 5.80 22.59
N LEU A 467 2.95 5.96 21.35
CA LEU A 467 3.25 5.03 20.27
C LEU A 467 4.77 4.90 20.05
N ALA A 468 5.26 3.68 19.89
CA ALA A 468 6.66 3.41 19.58
C ALA A 468 7.00 3.64 18.09
N ALA A 469 6.02 3.85 17.25
CA ALA A 469 6.21 4.19 15.86
C ALA A 469 6.65 5.65 15.70
N HIS A 470 7.76 5.88 14.99
CA HIS A 470 8.28 7.21 14.69
C HIS A 470 8.09 7.50 13.19
N ASN A 471 6.95 8.07 12.83
CA ASN A 471 6.65 8.38 11.44
C ASN A 471 6.88 9.86 11.14
N ASN A 472 7.40 10.15 9.95
CA ASN A 472 7.63 11.50 9.46
C ASN A 472 6.56 11.85 8.43
N LEU A 473 5.50 12.53 8.89
CA LEU A 473 4.43 13.05 8.04
C LEU A 473 4.68 14.53 7.75
N TRP A 474 4.77 14.85 6.49
CA TRP A 474 5.04 16.19 6.00
C TRP A 474 3.76 17.01 5.89
N GLN A 475 3.59 17.98 6.76
CA GLN A 475 2.57 19.00 6.64
C GLN A 475 3.00 20.06 5.63
N SER A 476 2.16 20.36 4.65
CA SER A 476 2.35 21.50 3.77
C SER A 476 1.72 22.76 4.39
N HIS A 477 2.51 23.52 5.12
CA HIS A 477 2.03 24.65 5.90
C HIS A 477 1.17 25.64 5.10
N GLU A 478 1.46 25.87 3.83
CA GLU A 478 0.74 26.86 3.03
C GLU A 478 -0.38 26.25 2.17
N THR A 479 -0.29 24.97 1.80
CA THR A 479 -1.31 24.35 0.93
C THR A 479 -2.70 24.39 1.57
N VAL A 480 -2.77 24.22 2.87
CA VAL A 480 -4.02 24.29 3.63
C VAL A 480 -4.70 25.66 3.45
N ALA A 481 -3.94 26.74 3.58
CA ALA A 481 -4.49 28.09 3.38
C ALA A 481 -5.01 28.30 1.97
N TYR A 482 -4.23 27.91 0.96
CA TYR A 482 -4.64 28.05 -0.45
C TYR A 482 -5.84 27.18 -0.80
N ARG A 483 -5.92 25.98 -0.22
CA ARG A 483 -7.01 25.03 -0.49
C ARG A 483 -8.34 25.50 0.06
N TYR A 484 -8.33 26.18 1.21
CA TYR A 484 -9.53 26.69 1.88
C TYR A 484 -9.75 28.19 1.65
N ASP A 485 -8.93 28.83 0.80
CA ASP A 485 -9.02 30.25 0.48
C ASP A 485 -9.02 31.16 1.73
N VAL A 486 -8.12 30.87 2.66
CA VAL A 486 -7.92 31.67 3.87
C VAL A 486 -6.57 32.40 3.83
N PRO A 487 -6.45 33.60 4.45
CA PRO A 487 -5.19 34.30 4.48
C PRO A 487 -4.10 33.50 5.18
N LEU A 488 -2.89 33.48 4.60
CA LEU A 488 -1.73 32.85 5.23
C LEU A 488 -1.53 33.42 6.65
N TRP A 489 -1.27 32.49 7.56
CA TRP A 489 -0.96 32.77 8.97
C TRP A 489 -2.09 33.44 9.78
N SER A 490 -3.32 33.46 9.27
CA SER A 490 -4.51 33.86 9.99
C SER A 490 -4.90 32.85 11.07
N ASP A 491 -5.80 33.23 11.99
CA ASP A 491 -6.30 32.32 13.02
C ASP A 491 -6.95 31.07 12.41
N ARG A 492 -7.79 31.25 11.39
CA ARG A 492 -8.43 30.12 10.71
C ARG A 492 -7.42 29.19 10.01
N HIS A 493 -6.32 29.75 9.48
CA HIS A 493 -5.26 28.94 8.91
C HIS A 493 -4.60 28.05 9.97
N PHE A 494 -4.26 28.61 11.13
CA PHE A 494 -3.70 27.83 12.25
C PHE A 494 -4.68 26.80 12.79
N GLU A 495 -5.97 27.11 12.90
CA GLU A 495 -7.01 26.14 13.26
C GLU A 495 -7.00 24.94 12.30
N LEU A 496 -7.04 25.18 10.99
CA LEU A 496 -7.01 24.15 9.95
C LEU A 496 -5.74 23.29 10.00
N MET A 497 -4.57 23.92 10.26
CA MET A 497 -3.33 23.17 10.46
C MET A 497 -3.41 22.27 11.70
N GLY A 498 -3.96 22.78 12.80
CA GLY A 498 -4.15 22.04 14.04
C GLY A 498 -5.11 20.86 13.88
N GLU A 499 -6.25 21.08 13.21
CA GLU A 499 -7.19 19.99 12.87
C GLU A 499 -6.48 18.86 12.08
N GLY A 500 -5.64 19.24 11.10
CA GLY A 500 -4.85 18.29 10.34
C GLY A 500 -3.82 17.54 11.19
N LEU A 501 -3.07 18.25 12.04
CA LEU A 501 -2.09 17.66 12.95
C LEU A 501 -2.74 16.65 13.89
N ALA A 502 -3.90 16.98 14.47
CA ALA A 502 -4.63 16.08 15.36
C ALA A 502 -4.97 14.73 14.69
N LEU A 503 -5.37 14.75 13.42
CA LEU A 503 -5.64 13.54 12.65
C LEU A 503 -4.39 12.68 12.40
N THR A 504 -3.20 13.22 12.59
CA THR A 504 -1.94 12.47 12.41
C THR A 504 -1.38 11.87 13.70
N ALA A 505 -1.87 12.25 14.87
CA ALA A 505 -1.43 11.69 16.14
C ALA A 505 -1.50 10.16 16.18
N PRO A 506 -2.62 9.51 15.82
CA PRO A 506 -2.73 8.05 15.83
C PRO A 506 -1.96 7.37 14.67
N LEU A 507 -1.33 8.16 13.80
CA LEU A 507 -0.43 7.67 12.75
C LEU A 507 1.04 7.68 13.19
N GLY A 508 1.33 8.03 14.46
CA GLY A 508 2.68 8.10 15.01
C GLY A 508 3.52 9.23 14.41
N ASN A 509 2.91 10.39 14.12
CA ASN A 509 3.62 11.56 13.64
C ASN A 509 4.49 12.15 14.77
N LYS A 510 5.80 12.03 14.66
CA LYS A 510 6.79 12.40 15.68
C LYS A 510 7.80 13.45 15.18
N PHE A 511 7.59 13.98 13.97
CA PHE A 511 8.51 14.91 13.34
C PHE A 511 7.87 16.27 13.12
N CYS A 512 8.56 17.32 13.59
CA CYS A 512 8.22 18.70 13.30
C CYS A 512 9.27 19.27 12.33
N LEU A 513 8.84 19.80 11.19
CA LEU A 513 9.74 20.40 10.19
C LEU A 513 9.43 21.88 10.03
N ILE A 514 10.45 22.71 10.18
CA ILE A 514 10.37 24.17 10.15
C ILE A 514 11.16 24.72 8.98
N PRO A 515 10.54 25.19 7.90
CA PRO A 515 11.25 25.80 6.80
C PRO A 515 11.70 27.23 7.15
N MET A 516 13.02 27.39 7.31
CA MET A 516 13.68 28.70 7.45
C MET A 516 13.95 29.37 6.09
N ILE A 517 13.71 28.65 5.00
CA ILE A 517 13.94 29.07 3.62
C ILE A 517 12.63 29.03 2.82
N ALA A 518 12.58 29.78 1.73
CA ALA A 518 11.43 29.83 0.84
C ALA A 518 11.87 30.03 -0.65
N PRO A 519 11.55 29.08 -1.55
CA PRO A 519 10.86 27.83 -1.27
C PRO A 519 11.79 26.74 -0.73
N SER A 520 11.30 25.90 0.17
CA SER A 520 11.97 24.65 0.51
C SER A 520 11.63 23.57 -0.52
N PHE A 521 12.50 22.56 -0.63
CA PHE A 521 12.28 21.46 -1.59
C PHE A 521 11.02 20.66 -1.27
N ALA A 522 10.82 20.30 0.00
CA ALA A 522 9.69 19.48 0.40
C ALA A 522 8.33 20.18 0.24
N PHE A 523 8.26 21.44 0.68
CA PHE A 523 6.99 22.13 0.84
C PHE A 523 6.69 23.12 -0.28
N GLY A 524 7.73 23.64 -0.96
CA GLY A 524 7.56 24.68 -1.99
C GLY A 524 6.85 25.92 -1.46
N ASN A 525 7.02 26.18 -0.16
CA ASN A 525 6.45 27.32 0.55
C ASN A 525 6.87 28.66 -0.06
N THR A 526 5.99 29.63 0.00
CA THR A 526 6.26 30.98 -0.53
C THR A 526 6.91 31.87 0.51
N GLN A 527 6.78 31.54 1.80
CA GLN A 527 7.36 32.27 2.93
C GLN A 527 8.13 31.34 3.85
N SER A 528 9.26 31.82 4.36
CA SER A 528 9.94 31.17 5.51
C SER A 528 9.19 31.47 6.81
N MET A 529 9.26 30.56 7.77
CA MET A 529 8.56 30.74 9.06
C MET A 529 9.21 31.81 9.95
N VAL A 530 10.47 32.13 9.74
CA VAL A 530 11.12 33.29 10.29
C VAL A 530 11.36 34.27 9.16
N ARG A 531 10.98 35.54 9.38
CA ARG A 531 11.12 36.59 8.38
C ARG A 531 12.22 37.53 8.79
N TRP A 532 13.07 37.94 7.84
CA TRP A 532 14.03 39.01 8.01
C TRP A 532 13.29 40.35 7.94
N VAL A 533 13.38 41.18 8.95
CA VAL A 533 12.74 42.50 9.00
C VAL A 533 13.77 43.54 8.62
N ARG A 534 13.53 44.27 7.56
CA ARG A 534 14.46 45.26 7.03
C ARG A 534 14.65 46.41 8.04
N GLN A 535 15.91 46.79 8.28
CA GLN A 535 16.33 47.91 9.10
C GLN A 535 17.26 48.82 8.29
N ASP A 536 17.57 50.01 8.79
CA ASP A 536 18.49 50.95 8.15
C ASP A 536 19.89 50.33 7.91
N ASP A 537 20.38 49.57 8.89
CA ASP A 537 21.72 48.93 8.88
C ASP A 537 21.62 47.41 9.10
N GLY A 538 20.86 46.69 8.21
CA GLY A 538 20.80 45.21 8.26
C GLY A 538 19.40 44.67 8.51
N TYR A 539 19.30 43.62 9.32
CA TYR A 539 18.07 42.91 9.55
C TYR A 539 17.87 42.56 11.03
N THR A 540 16.62 42.58 11.47
CA THR A 540 16.11 41.90 12.65
C THR A 540 15.22 40.73 12.20
N TRP A 541 14.62 39.98 13.11
CA TRP A 541 13.84 38.79 12.76
C TRP A 541 12.47 38.79 13.40
N ASP A 542 11.45 38.48 12.61
CA ASP A 542 10.09 38.25 13.08
C ASP A 542 9.87 36.72 13.25
N PHE A 543 9.70 36.30 14.50
CA PHE A 543 9.44 34.92 14.89
C PHE A 543 7.96 34.60 15.11
N SER A 544 7.04 35.51 14.82
CA SER A 544 5.62 35.36 15.15
C SER A 544 5.00 34.08 14.58
N VAL A 545 5.30 33.72 13.33
CA VAL A 545 4.82 32.50 12.69
C VAL A 545 5.52 31.28 13.27
N PHE A 546 6.83 31.35 13.44
CA PHE A 546 7.65 30.28 14.01
C PHE A 546 7.15 29.88 15.41
N ASP A 547 7.04 30.87 16.31
CA ASP A 547 6.60 30.66 17.69
C ASP A 547 5.17 30.08 17.73
N ARG A 548 4.26 30.67 16.98
CA ARG A 548 2.86 30.24 16.94
C ARG A 548 2.70 28.85 16.39
N TYR A 549 3.48 28.45 15.38
CA TYR A 549 3.44 27.09 14.85
C TYR A 549 3.99 26.07 15.84
N LEU A 550 5.08 26.39 16.56
CA LEU A 550 5.59 25.51 17.60
C LEU A 550 4.62 25.37 18.78
N ASP A 551 3.93 26.44 19.14
CA ASP A 551 2.88 26.40 20.18
C ASP A 551 1.73 25.49 19.74
N LEU A 552 1.24 25.64 18.50
CA LEU A 552 0.22 24.79 17.92
C LEU A 552 0.65 23.32 17.88
N TYR A 553 1.87 23.05 17.42
CA TYR A 553 2.39 21.68 17.35
C TYR A 553 2.45 21.08 18.76
N GLY A 554 2.98 21.82 19.71
CA GLY A 554 3.09 21.41 21.12
C GLY A 554 1.74 21.16 21.79
N GLU A 555 0.74 21.99 21.49
CA GLU A 555 -0.62 21.83 22.00
C GLU A 555 -1.29 20.56 21.45
N VAL A 556 -1.10 20.26 20.17
CA VAL A 556 -1.82 19.18 19.47
C VAL A 556 -1.10 17.83 19.59
N LEU A 557 0.22 17.80 19.40
CA LEU A 557 1.00 16.55 19.33
C LEU A 557 2.00 16.40 20.49
N GLY A 558 2.17 17.43 21.29
CA GLY A 558 3.19 17.44 22.33
C GLY A 558 4.59 17.74 21.78
N LYS A 559 5.62 17.44 22.58
CA LYS A 559 7.02 17.60 22.18
C LYS A 559 7.35 16.61 21.06
N PRO A 560 7.90 17.04 19.91
CA PRO A 560 8.31 16.12 18.85
C PRO A 560 9.52 15.29 19.31
N ASP A 561 9.66 14.08 18.75
CA ASP A 561 10.89 13.31 18.94
C ASP A 561 12.04 13.88 18.11
N VAL A 562 11.70 14.52 17.00
CA VAL A 562 12.65 15.20 16.12
C VAL A 562 12.05 16.50 15.59
N LEU A 563 12.76 17.60 15.83
CA LEU A 563 12.48 18.89 15.22
C LEU A 563 13.59 19.21 14.21
N VAL A 564 13.23 19.47 12.98
CA VAL A 564 14.16 19.77 11.89
C VAL A 564 14.03 21.25 11.51
N ILE A 565 15.13 21.98 11.62
CA ILE A 565 15.28 23.33 11.09
C ILE A 565 15.81 23.21 9.67
N ASP A 566 14.91 23.39 8.67
CA ASP A 566 15.25 23.28 7.25
C ASP A 566 15.87 24.58 6.74
N VAL A 567 17.19 24.54 6.51
CA VAL A 567 18.00 25.69 6.18
C VAL A 567 18.66 25.61 4.80
N SER A 568 18.49 24.50 4.10
CA SER A 568 19.25 24.25 2.87
C SER A 568 18.36 24.03 1.65
N HIS A 569 18.64 24.78 0.59
CA HIS A 569 18.13 24.54 -0.76
C HIS A 569 18.83 23.41 -1.48
N ALA A 570 19.43 22.45 -0.76
CA ALA A 570 20.20 21.37 -1.38
C ALA A 570 19.37 20.70 -2.49
N ILE A 571 19.51 21.25 -3.67
CA ILE A 571 18.92 20.78 -4.93
C ILE A 571 19.95 19.87 -5.59
N HIS A 572 19.50 18.94 -6.42
CA HIS A 572 20.39 18.06 -7.17
C HIS A 572 21.57 18.83 -7.79
N SER A 573 22.72 18.17 -7.87
CA SER A 573 23.99 18.69 -8.36
C SER A 573 23.95 19.46 -9.69
N ARG A 574 22.85 19.40 -10.43
CA ARG A 574 22.64 20.08 -11.72
C ARG A 574 22.20 21.55 -11.61
N GLU A 575 21.72 21.98 -10.44
CA GLU A 575 21.19 23.32 -10.22
C GLU A 575 22.08 24.16 -9.28
N ARG A 576 23.30 23.67 -8.99
CA ARG A 576 24.27 24.40 -8.18
C ARG A 576 24.93 25.51 -8.99
N PRO A 577 25.15 26.71 -8.40
CA PRO A 577 25.94 27.73 -9.05
C PRO A 577 27.33 27.21 -9.43
N GLU A 578 27.79 27.55 -10.64
CA GLU A 578 29.10 27.09 -11.14
C GLU A 578 30.27 27.57 -10.26
N ASP A 579 30.08 28.68 -9.54
CA ASP A 579 31.09 29.27 -8.65
C ASP A 579 31.13 28.62 -7.24
N GLY A 580 30.34 27.56 -7.02
CA GLY A 580 30.29 26.84 -5.75
C GLY A 580 29.56 27.55 -4.61
N SER A 581 28.92 28.71 -4.89
CA SER A 581 28.15 29.41 -3.85
C SER A 581 26.88 28.65 -3.44
N VAL A 582 26.49 28.83 -2.17
CA VAL A 582 25.19 28.41 -1.66
C VAL A 582 24.22 29.60 -1.71
N VAL A 583 23.07 29.42 -2.31
CA VAL A 583 22.06 30.48 -2.34
C VAL A 583 21.07 30.29 -1.20
N ALA A 584 21.12 31.17 -0.20
CA ALA A 584 20.09 31.25 0.83
C ALA A 584 18.91 32.09 0.28
N LYS A 585 17.69 31.52 0.37
CA LYS A 585 16.45 32.21 -0.03
C LYS A 585 15.55 32.33 1.19
N VAL A 586 15.31 33.54 1.62
CA VAL A 586 14.55 33.82 2.85
C VAL A 586 13.53 34.91 2.60
N SER A 587 12.47 34.95 3.43
CA SER A 587 11.46 35.99 3.36
C SER A 587 11.91 37.23 4.07
N VAL A 588 11.75 38.40 3.43
CA VAL A 588 12.02 39.72 4.00
C VAL A 588 10.72 40.48 4.13
N LEU A 589 10.43 40.91 5.33
CA LEU A 589 9.30 41.78 5.66
C LEU A 589 9.76 43.26 5.63
N ASP A 590 9.07 44.05 4.86
CA ASP A 590 9.18 45.49 4.93
C ASP A 590 8.29 45.99 6.06
N PRO A 591 8.86 46.61 7.13
CA PRO A 591 8.09 47.02 8.29
C PRO A 591 7.17 48.25 8.05
N GLU A 592 7.41 49.03 6.97
CA GLU A 592 6.60 50.18 6.64
C GLU A 592 5.37 49.80 5.81
N THR A 593 5.54 48.89 4.87
CA THR A 593 4.48 48.48 3.93
C THR A 593 3.76 47.20 4.36
N GLY A 594 4.40 46.35 5.15
CA GLY A 594 3.95 45.00 5.48
C GLY A 594 4.12 44.01 4.34
N GLU A 595 4.75 44.40 3.25
CA GLU A 595 5.00 43.51 2.10
C GLU A 595 6.09 42.48 2.43
N ILE A 596 5.94 41.28 1.91
CA ILE A 596 6.89 40.19 2.08
C ILE A 596 7.46 39.85 0.71
N GLU A 597 8.76 39.92 0.58
CA GLU A 597 9.52 39.57 -0.63
C GLU A 597 10.54 38.46 -0.35
N THR A 598 10.99 37.74 -1.37
CA THR A 598 12.08 36.77 -1.24
C THR A 598 13.43 37.42 -1.50
N MET A 599 14.32 37.34 -0.52
CA MET A 599 15.73 37.70 -0.68
C MET A 599 16.51 36.45 -1.10
N GLU A 600 17.28 36.57 -2.15
CA GLU A 600 18.25 35.55 -2.57
C GLU A 600 19.67 36.05 -2.30
N GLN A 601 20.37 35.36 -1.42
CA GLN A 601 21.74 35.71 -1.04
C GLN A 601 22.69 34.59 -1.44
N ALA A 602 23.60 34.85 -2.34
CA ALA A 602 24.70 33.95 -2.66
C ALA A 602 25.79 34.07 -1.58
N LEU A 603 26.16 32.93 -0.97
CA LEU A 603 27.12 32.83 0.13
C LEU A 603 28.27 31.91 -0.31
N LYS A 604 29.52 32.40 -0.12
CA LYS A 604 30.72 31.68 -0.54
C LYS A 604 31.54 31.21 0.66
N GLY A 605 31.71 29.89 0.71
CA GLY A 605 32.51 29.27 1.74
C GLY A 605 31.88 29.34 3.14
N GLU A 606 32.51 28.71 4.08
CA GLU A 606 32.00 28.54 5.46
C GLU A 606 31.77 29.89 6.19
N ASN A 607 32.66 30.85 6.02
CA ASN A 607 32.60 32.11 6.79
C ASN A 607 31.34 32.93 6.44
N GLU A 608 31.00 33.13 5.16
CA GLU A 608 29.83 33.89 4.76
C GLU A 608 28.53 33.18 5.21
N LEU A 609 28.50 31.86 5.14
CA LEU A 609 27.37 31.07 5.66
C LEU A 609 27.23 31.25 7.18
N VAL A 610 28.32 31.24 7.93
CA VAL A 610 28.32 31.44 9.38
C VAL A 610 27.85 32.85 9.73
N GLU A 611 28.35 33.88 9.05
CA GLU A 611 27.97 35.28 9.27
C GLU A 611 26.49 35.51 8.99
N PHE A 612 25.95 34.85 7.95
CA PHE A 612 24.52 34.98 7.59
C PHE A 612 23.59 34.28 8.57
N TRP A 613 23.89 33.01 8.89
CA TRP A 613 22.99 32.16 9.65
C TRP A 613 23.13 32.23 11.16
N ARG A 614 24.34 32.49 11.68
CA ARG A 614 24.59 32.50 13.14
C ARG A 614 23.67 33.45 13.93
N PRO A 615 23.41 34.71 13.51
CA PRO A 615 22.58 35.61 14.29
C PRO A 615 21.17 35.07 14.48
N VAL A 616 20.48 34.68 13.39
CA VAL A 616 19.09 34.15 13.45
C VAL A 616 19.04 32.78 14.15
N LEU A 617 20.01 31.90 13.95
CA LEU A 617 20.04 30.59 14.59
C LEU A 617 20.38 30.66 16.08
N THR A 618 21.01 31.73 16.55
CA THR A 618 21.19 32.01 17.98
C THR A 618 19.84 32.27 18.65
N GLU A 619 18.98 33.09 18.02
CA GLU A 619 17.62 33.35 18.49
C GLU A 619 16.72 32.10 18.41
N VAL A 620 16.83 31.32 17.34
CA VAL A 620 16.12 30.02 17.22
C VAL A 620 16.51 29.11 18.38
N LYS A 621 17.82 28.98 18.68
CA LYS A 621 18.30 28.16 19.78
C LYS A 621 17.70 28.59 21.11
N ALA A 622 17.75 29.89 21.42
CA ALA A 622 17.22 30.42 22.69
C ALA A 622 15.73 30.06 22.86
N ARG A 623 14.93 30.21 21.82
CA ARG A 623 13.49 29.88 21.83
C ARG A 623 13.23 28.38 22.01
N LEU A 624 14.05 27.53 21.40
CA LEU A 624 13.95 26.09 21.54
C LEU A 624 14.45 25.59 22.89
N GLU A 625 15.45 26.26 23.50
CA GLU A 625 15.90 26.01 24.88
C GLU A 625 14.82 26.37 25.88
N GLU A 626 14.17 27.55 25.72
CA GLU A 626 13.04 27.96 26.55
C GLU A 626 11.87 26.99 26.52
N ARG A 627 11.56 26.42 25.35
CA ARG A 627 10.52 25.37 25.17
C ARG A 627 10.96 23.98 25.65
N GLY A 628 12.21 23.76 25.99
CA GLY A 628 12.75 22.44 26.32
C GLY A 628 12.84 21.49 25.12
N TRP A 629 12.91 22.02 23.90
CA TRP A 629 12.95 21.25 22.65
C TRP A 629 14.33 21.23 21.99
N TRP A 630 15.32 21.91 22.55
CA TRP A 630 16.66 21.98 21.98
C TRP A 630 17.30 20.62 21.78
N GLU A 631 17.12 19.67 22.68
CA GLU A 631 17.76 18.35 22.62
C GLU A 631 17.26 17.48 21.45
N VAL A 632 15.99 17.70 20.99
CA VAL A 632 15.40 16.99 19.87
C VAL A 632 15.58 17.71 18.55
N THR A 633 16.21 18.89 18.58
CA THR A 633 16.43 19.72 17.41
C THR A 633 17.60 19.21 16.57
N ARG A 634 17.43 19.22 15.27
CA ARG A 634 18.44 18.93 14.25
C ARG A 634 18.43 20.06 13.22
N ILE A 635 19.56 20.30 12.62
CA ILE A 635 19.63 21.09 11.39
C ILE A 635 19.48 20.13 10.20
N GLY A 636 18.84 20.59 9.11
CA GLY A 636 18.69 19.66 8.04
C GLY A 636 18.05 20.21 6.78
N THR A 637 17.64 19.29 5.95
CA THR A 637 16.87 19.57 4.75
C THR A 637 15.90 18.42 4.44
N ALA A 638 14.70 18.77 4.04
CA ALA A 638 13.72 17.80 3.57
C ALA A 638 13.92 17.53 2.06
N SER A 639 15.13 17.07 1.68
CA SER A 639 15.56 16.88 0.29
C SER A 639 16.24 15.53 0.07
N ASP A 640 16.33 15.08 -1.19
CA ASP A 640 17.14 13.92 -1.62
C ASP A 640 18.64 14.22 -1.63
N SER A 641 19.03 15.45 -1.43
CA SER A 641 20.44 15.89 -1.45
C SER A 641 20.90 16.30 -0.08
N GLY A 642 22.07 15.85 0.33
CA GLY A 642 22.75 16.34 1.52
C GLY A 642 23.31 17.76 1.35
N PRO A 643 23.80 18.39 2.42
CA PRO A 643 24.42 19.70 2.37
C PRO A 643 25.71 19.69 1.55
N LEU A 644 26.14 20.84 1.09
CA LEU A 644 27.49 21.03 0.61
C LEU A 644 28.49 20.97 1.77
N PRO A 645 29.78 20.63 1.53
CA PRO A 645 30.78 20.60 2.60
C PRO A 645 30.85 21.92 3.39
N ASP A 646 30.82 23.07 2.70
CA ASP A 646 30.86 24.37 3.33
C ASP A 646 29.61 24.66 4.18
N GLU A 647 28.41 24.23 3.71
CA GLU A 647 27.18 24.30 4.52
C GLU A 647 27.29 23.44 5.76
N ALA A 648 27.71 22.19 5.59
CA ALA A 648 27.86 21.26 6.70
C ALA A 648 28.83 21.79 7.76
N ASN A 649 29.98 22.34 7.35
CA ASN A 649 30.98 22.91 8.24
C ASN A 649 30.45 24.19 8.91
N ALA A 650 29.79 25.07 8.17
CA ALA A 650 29.22 26.30 8.73
C ALA A 650 28.19 26.01 9.82
N PHE A 651 27.27 25.07 9.56
CA PHE A 651 26.26 24.71 10.57
C PHE A 651 26.86 23.95 11.75
N LYS A 652 27.91 23.14 11.55
CA LYS A 652 28.67 22.54 12.65
C LYS A 652 29.38 23.62 13.49
N THR A 653 29.87 24.67 12.87
CA THR A 653 30.48 25.81 13.55
C THR A 653 29.45 26.64 14.34
N ILE A 654 28.19 26.70 13.87
CA ILE A 654 27.11 27.40 14.56
C ILE A 654 26.53 26.55 15.69
N TRP A 655 26.20 25.27 15.42
CA TRP A 655 25.62 24.30 16.36
C TRP A 655 26.47 23.02 16.43
N PRO A 656 27.62 23.01 17.14
CA PRO A 656 28.58 21.92 17.09
C PRO A 656 28.07 20.61 17.68
N ASP A 657 27.05 20.67 18.50
CA ASP A 657 26.46 19.53 19.21
C ASP A 657 25.16 19.01 18.53
N ARG A 658 24.86 19.51 17.32
CA ARG A 658 23.66 19.08 16.57
C ARG A 658 24.04 18.41 15.26
N GLY A 659 23.40 17.27 15.01
CA GLY A 659 23.57 16.54 13.78
C GLY A 659 22.74 17.11 12.64
N TRP A 660 23.16 16.77 11.44
CA TRP A 660 22.40 17.07 10.22
C TRP A 660 21.40 15.96 9.92
N LEU A 661 20.17 16.33 9.59
CA LEU A 661 19.15 15.39 9.14
C LEU A 661 18.76 15.69 7.70
N PHE A 662 18.77 14.69 6.84
CA PHE A 662 18.21 14.81 5.51
C PHE A 662 17.33 13.61 5.14
N SER A 663 16.40 13.83 4.23
CA SER A 663 15.47 12.79 3.76
C SER A 663 15.86 12.41 2.35
N GLY A 664 16.70 11.39 2.15
CA GLY A 664 17.18 11.05 0.82
C GLY A 664 17.95 9.75 0.74
N HIS A 665 18.71 9.58 -0.32
CA HIS A 665 19.57 8.41 -0.48
C HIS A 665 20.75 8.45 0.50
N PRO A 666 21.06 7.35 1.20
CA PRO A 666 22.25 7.27 2.03
C PRO A 666 23.48 7.34 1.13
N ASN A 667 24.10 8.48 1.06
CA ASN A 667 25.36 8.64 0.36
C ASN A 667 26.45 8.98 1.38
N LYS A 668 27.18 7.98 1.82
CA LYS A 668 28.26 8.10 2.80
C LYS A 668 29.37 9.06 2.36
N ASP A 669 29.50 9.27 1.06
CA ASP A 669 30.59 10.07 0.46
C ASP A 669 30.34 11.58 0.54
N TRP A 670 29.14 12.02 0.92
CA TRP A 670 28.77 13.43 0.89
C TRP A 670 28.96 14.18 2.19
N VAL A 671 28.93 13.44 3.27
CA VAL A 671 29.02 14.00 4.61
C VAL A 671 30.16 13.25 5.29
N GLY A 672 31.40 13.69 5.15
CA GLY A 672 32.56 12.98 5.67
C GLY A 672 32.37 12.48 7.11
N ASP A 673 33.17 11.54 7.57
CA ASP A 673 33.10 10.82 8.86
C ASP A 673 32.96 11.74 10.11
N GLU A 674 33.05 13.05 9.94
CA GLU A 674 33.01 14.04 10.99
C GLU A 674 31.64 14.72 11.22
N ILE A 675 30.67 14.52 10.33
CA ILE A 675 29.32 15.05 10.55
C ILE A 675 28.51 13.98 11.26
N ALA A 676 28.09 14.29 12.47
CA ALA A 676 27.30 13.41 13.32
C ALA A 676 26.12 12.74 12.58
N PRO A 677 25.74 11.53 12.96
CA PRO A 677 25.00 10.59 12.14
C PRO A 677 23.75 11.24 11.58
N VAL A 678 23.80 11.35 10.30
CA VAL A 678 22.70 11.83 9.52
C VAL A 678 21.70 10.72 9.44
N THR A 679 20.55 11.00 9.91
CA THR A 679 19.45 10.12 9.66
C THR A 679 18.99 10.25 8.24
N CYS A 680 19.14 9.21 7.55
CA CYS A 680 18.63 9.09 6.23
C CYS A 680 17.38 8.23 6.24
N ILE A 681 16.36 8.69 5.52
CA ILE A 681 15.30 7.83 5.10
C ILE A 681 15.85 6.95 4.00
N GLU A 682 16.21 5.74 4.35
CA GLU A 682 16.72 4.79 3.38
C GLU A 682 15.61 4.33 2.44
N TRP A 683 15.95 4.26 1.17
CA TRP A 683 15.18 3.54 0.19
C TRP A 683 15.25 2.06 0.50
N VAL A 684 14.27 1.53 1.20
CA VAL A 684 14.14 0.08 1.34
C VAL A 684 13.55 -0.46 0.05
N TRP A 685 14.40 -0.96 -0.80
CA TRP A 685 14.03 -1.65 -1.99
C TRP A 685 13.56 -3.06 -1.65
N GLY A 686 12.25 -3.22 -1.57
CA GLY A 686 11.64 -4.48 -1.28
C GLY A 686 11.87 -4.93 0.18
N VAL A 687 10.81 -5.10 0.91
CA VAL A 687 10.81 -5.79 2.19
C VAL A 687 10.93 -7.29 1.89
N GLY A 688 12.09 -7.71 1.46
CA GLY A 688 12.34 -9.11 1.04
C GLY A 688 13.15 -9.91 2.03
N ARG A 689 13.47 -9.35 3.21
CA ARG A 689 14.20 -10.04 4.25
C ARG A 689 13.42 -10.05 5.55
N ILE A 690 13.29 -11.22 6.11
CA ILE A 690 13.17 -11.37 7.55
C ILE A 690 14.49 -10.84 8.07
N TRP A 691 14.40 -9.87 8.94
CA TRP A 691 15.58 -9.35 9.55
C TRP A 691 16.14 -10.42 10.52
N GLU A 692 17.38 -10.82 10.30
CA GLU A 692 18.16 -11.57 11.25
C GLU A 692 19.10 -10.59 11.97
N PRO A 693 19.31 -10.71 13.29
CA PRO A 693 20.24 -9.89 14.02
C PRO A 693 21.63 -9.97 13.39
N GLY A 694 22.22 -8.82 13.07
CA GLY A 694 23.55 -8.76 12.47
C GLY A 694 23.78 -7.51 11.64
N PRO A 695 24.98 -7.29 11.12
CA PRO A 695 25.28 -6.11 10.31
C PRO A 695 24.52 -6.14 8.99
N ASP A 696 23.92 -5.01 8.62
CA ASP A 696 23.34 -4.81 7.29
C ASP A 696 24.42 -4.71 6.20
N SER A 697 24.00 -4.60 4.94
CA SER A 697 24.90 -4.40 3.80
C SER A 697 25.76 -3.10 3.89
N THR A 698 25.46 -2.24 4.85
CA THR A 698 26.23 -1.01 5.14
C THR A 698 27.10 -1.13 6.38
N GLY A 699 27.15 -2.32 7.03
CA GLY A 699 27.91 -2.58 8.24
C GLY A 699 27.27 -2.04 9.53
N ARG A 700 25.96 -1.76 9.51
CA ARG A 700 25.21 -1.34 10.70
C ARG A 700 24.56 -2.54 11.36
N ASP A 701 24.64 -2.61 12.69
CA ASP A 701 23.91 -3.61 13.47
C ASP A 701 22.39 -3.31 13.44
N TYR A 702 21.59 -4.32 13.22
CA TYR A 702 20.12 -4.24 13.26
C TYR A 702 19.54 -5.19 14.31
N PRO A 703 18.45 -4.79 14.98
CA PRO A 703 17.87 -3.45 15.01
C PRO A 703 18.82 -2.49 15.74
N ALA A 704 19.13 -1.38 15.10
CA ALA A 704 19.77 -0.33 15.85
C ALA A 704 18.76 0.12 16.93
N PRO A 705 19.15 0.19 18.21
CA PRO A 705 18.25 0.73 19.21
C PRO A 705 17.90 2.16 18.82
N TRP A 706 16.63 2.52 19.01
CA TRP A 706 16.23 3.92 18.89
C TRP A 706 17.07 4.76 19.80
N THR A 707 17.83 5.65 19.23
CA THR A 707 18.48 6.73 19.97
C THR A 707 18.10 8.02 19.28
N LYS A 708 18.00 9.10 20.06
CA LYS A 708 17.81 10.45 19.50
C LYS A 708 18.85 10.85 18.44
N ASP A 709 19.96 10.12 18.39
CA ASP A 709 21.09 10.34 17.49
C ASP A 709 21.11 9.36 16.31
N LYS A 710 20.25 8.35 16.31
CA LYS A 710 20.12 7.36 15.22
C LYS A 710 18.66 7.09 14.91
N ILE A 711 18.11 7.92 14.06
CA ILE A 711 16.74 7.79 13.58
C ILE A 711 16.77 7.04 12.25
N ASP A 712 16.17 5.88 12.19
CA ASP A 712 16.21 5.03 11.01
C ASP A 712 14.80 4.80 10.51
N LEU A 713 14.42 5.52 9.45
CA LEU A 713 13.10 5.44 8.85
C LEU A 713 13.16 4.72 7.52
N ALA A 714 12.16 3.91 7.25
CA ALA A 714 11.98 3.32 5.95
C ALA A 714 11.21 4.27 5.02
N PHE A 715 11.60 4.28 3.77
CA PHE A 715 10.78 4.77 2.68
C PHE A 715 10.32 3.54 1.88
N PRO A 716 9.22 2.90 2.28
CA PRO A 716 8.85 1.62 1.72
C PRO A 716 8.48 1.77 0.25
N ARG A 717 9.18 1.00 -0.56
CA ARG A 717 8.77 0.72 -1.93
C ARG A 717 8.11 -0.64 -1.95
N ALA A 718 6.83 -0.69 -2.22
CA ALA A 718 6.16 -1.96 -2.49
C ALA A 718 6.52 -2.43 -3.91
N GLY A 719 7.05 -3.65 -4.06
CA GLY A 719 7.42 -4.24 -5.34
C GLY A 719 8.28 -3.33 -6.21
N ALA A 720 8.40 -3.59 -7.49
CA ALA A 720 9.22 -2.83 -8.43
C ALA A 720 8.89 -1.32 -8.52
N GLY A 721 9.02 -0.57 -7.44
CA GLY A 721 8.99 0.88 -7.40
C GLY A 721 7.73 1.52 -6.81
N ALA A 722 6.95 0.81 -6.01
CA ALA A 722 5.82 1.36 -5.31
C ALA A 722 6.22 2.05 -3.99
N THR A 723 5.66 3.19 -3.72
CA THR A 723 5.86 3.96 -2.49
C THR A 723 4.52 4.23 -1.82
N LEU A 724 4.49 4.36 -0.50
CA LEU A 724 3.30 4.83 0.24
C LEU A 724 2.76 6.18 -0.24
N LEU A 725 3.50 6.85 -1.09
CA LEU A 725 3.15 8.16 -1.62
C LEU A 725 2.29 8.12 -2.89
N ARG A 726 1.82 6.94 -3.33
CA ARG A 726 0.98 6.85 -4.53
C ARG A 726 -0.43 6.41 -4.20
N GLN A 727 -1.40 7.21 -4.54
CA GLN A 727 -2.83 6.89 -4.44
C GLN A 727 -3.21 5.55 -5.09
N ALA A 728 -2.39 5.10 -6.05
CA ALA A 728 -2.66 3.89 -6.81
C ALA A 728 -2.43 2.58 -6.03
N TYR A 729 -1.90 2.61 -4.80
CA TYR A 729 -1.64 1.39 -4.05
C TYR A 729 -2.88 0.83 -3.37
N PRO A 730 -2.94 -0.51 -3.25
CA PRO A 730 -4.01 -1.16 -2.51
C PRO A 730 -3.99 -0.72 -1.04
N LEU A 731 -5.16 -0.70 -0.43
CA LEU A 731 -5.31 -0.39 1.01
C LEU A 731 -4.53 -1.36 1.89
N GLU A 732 -4.37 -2.60 1.42
CA GLU A 732 -3.54 -3.62 2.05
C GLU A 732 -2.10 -3.15 2.29
N ASP A 733 -1.47 -2.47 1.33
CA ASP A 733 -0.11 -1.96 1.49
C ASP A 733 -0.01 -0.94 2.63
N TYR A 734 -1.00 -0.06 2.77
CA TYR A 734 -1.05 0.89 3.89
C TYR A 734 -1.17 0.18 5.24
N ARG A 735 -1.96 -0.89 5.27
CA ARG A 735 -2.16 -1.68 6.48
C ARG A 735 -0.93 -2.50 6.89
N LEU A 736 -0.21 -3.07 5.93
CA LEU A 736 0.92 -3.98 6.17
C LEU A 736 2.26 -3.26 6.34
N ASN A 737 2.45 -2.10 5.73
CA ASN A 737 3.75 -1.42 5.72
C ASN A 737 4.29 -1.03 7.11
N PRO A 738 3.48 -0.57 8.09
CA PRO A 738 3.99 -0.32 9.43
C PRO A 738 4.63 -1.56 10.07
N GLU A 739 3.99 -2.72 9.96
CA GLU A 739 4.54 -3.98 10.46
C GLU A 739 5.75 -4.43 9.66
N LYS A 740 5.70 -4.41 8.32
CA LYS A 740 6.85 -4.74 7.45
C LYS A 740 8.07 -3.90 7.81
N THR A 741 7.87 -2.62 8.03
CA THR A 741 8.93 -1.69 8.40
C THR A 741 9.57 -2.06 9.74
N LEU A 742 8.77 -2.41 10.74
CA LEU A 742 9.25 -2.92 12.02
C LEU A 742 10.04 -4.23 11.84
N GLN A 743 9.51 -5.16 11.03
CA GLN A 743 10.15 -6.44 10.76
C GLN A 743 11.51 -6.29 10.04
N CYS A 744 11.70 -5.19 9.32
CA CYS A 744 12.97 -4.80 8.71
C CYS A 744 13.88 -4.01 9.67
N GLY A 745 13.57 -3.93 10.95
CA GLY A 745 14.39 -3.24 11.96
C GLY A 745 14.33 -1.72 11.87
N ARG A 746 13.30 -1.11 11.26
CA ARG A 746 13.18 0.34 11.14
C ARG A 746 12.26 0.92 12.21
N HIS A 747 12.56 2.13 12.66
CA HIS A 747 11.80 2.81 13.71
C HIS A 747 10.47 3.37 13.21
N GLY A 748 10.37 3.70 11.93
CA GLY A 748 9.17 4.27 11.34
C GLY A 748 9.26 4.39 9.83
N ILE A 749 8.32 5.14 9.30
CA ILE A 749 8.19 5.42 7.86
C ILE A 749 8.36 6.91 7.65
N GLY A 750 9.13 7.29 6.66
CA GLY A 750 9.37 8.69 6.34
C GLY A 750 8.88 9.13 4.98
N ARG A 751 8.91 10.45 4.77
CA ARG A 751 8.44 11.12 3.54
C ARG A 751 6.98 10.79 3.21
N ILE A 752 6.13 10.79 4.23
CA ILE A 752 4.70 10.61 4.04
C ILE A 752 4.07 11.99 3.88
N ALA A 753 3.42 12.24 2.75
CA ALA A 753 2.67 13.46 2.57
C ALA A 753 1.44 13.47 3.48
N MET A 754 1.27 14.51 4.28
CA MET A 754 0.08 14.69 5.10
C MET A 754 -1.04 15.34 4.27
N ASP A 755 -0.80 16.51 3.71
CA ASP A 755 -1.78 17.40 3.10
C ASP A 755 -1.25 18.21 1.90
N LEU A 756 -0.30 17.68 1.15
CA LEU A 756 0.27 18.29 -0.05
C LEU A 756 -0.74 18.30 -1.22
N TRP A 757 -1.90 18.89 -1.00
CA TRP A 757 -3.01 18.87 -1.94
C TRP A 757 -2.79 19.75 -3.17
N ARG A 758 -3.59 19.51 -4.19
CA ARG A 758 -3.79 20.46 -5.28
C ARG A 758 -4.80 21.51 -4.87
N PHE A 759 -4.54 22.75 -5.25
CA PHE A 759 -5.46 23.86 -5.09
C PHE A 759 -5.60 24.63 -6.40
N GLU A 760 -6.74 25.23 -6.57
CA GLU A 760 -7.04 26.07 -7.72
C GLU A 760 -6.49 27.48 -7.43
N TYR A 761 -5.58 27.96 -8.29
CA TYR A 761 -4.99 29.30 -8.15
C TYR A 761 -5.54 30.30 -9.17
N GLU A 762 -6.15 29.82 -10.24
CA GLU A 762 -6.92 30.56 -11.23
C GLU A 762 -8.03 29.63 -11.75
N PRO A 763 -9.14 30.13 -12.26
CA PRO A 763 -10.24 29.27 -12.75
C PRO A 763 -9.76 28.16 -13.68
N ASN A 764 -10.00 26.91 -13.30
CA ASN A 764 -9.56 25.67 -13.97
C ASN A 764 -8.03 25.47 -14.06
N ARG A 765 -7.23 26.24 -13.31
CA ARG A 765 -5.78 26.05 -13.22
C ARG A 765 -5.37 25.58 -11.83
N TRP A 766 -4.79 24.40 -11.78
CA TRP A 766 -4.43 23.73 -10.53
C TRP A 766 -2.92 23.74 -10.31
N ARG A 767 -2.53 24.01 -9.10
CA ARG A 767 -1.13 23.98 -8.64
C ARG A 767 -0.99 23.06 -7.45
N GLN A 768 0.21 22.53 -7.26
CA GLN A 768 0.64 21.80 -6.09
C GLN A 768 2.02 22.29 -5.68
N LEU A 769 2.24 22.49 -4.41
CA LEU A 769 3.50 22.96 -3.87
C LEU A 769 4.46 21.79 -3.59
N GLY A 770 5.76 22.13 -3.45
CA GLY A 770 6.78 21.19 -2.97
C GLY A 770 7.13 20.06 -3.93
N VAL A 771 7.63 18.97 -3.36
CA VAL A 771 8.09 17.76 -4.07
C VAL A 771 7.04 17.23 -5.03
N ALA A 772 5.79 17.43 -4.70
CA ALA A 772 4.67 17.02 -5.51
C ALA A 772 4.47 17.90 -6.76
N GLY A 773 4.98 19.13 -6.76
CA GLY A 773 4.88 20.08 -7.87
C GLY A 773 6.15 20.24 -8.70
N GLY A 774 7.28 19.69 -8.27
CA GLY A 774 8.60 19.88 -8.89
C GLY A 774 8.92 18.90 -10.01
N GLN A 775 10.14 19.03 -10.57
CA GLN A 775 10.66 18.24 -11.71
C GLN A 775 10.70 16.72 -11.51
N PHE A 776 10.70 16.26 -10.27
CA PHE A 776 10.42 14.89 -9.96
C PHE A 776 8.92 14.71 -9.99
N SER A 777 8.39 14.53 -11.18
CA SER A 777 6.99 14.19 -11.35
C SER A 777 6.72 12.80 -10.72
N PHE A 778 6.71 12.77 -9.41
CA PHE A 778 5.89 11.82 -8.67
C PHE A 778 4.41 12.07 -9.02
N ASN A 779 4.23 12.71 -10.16
CA ASN A 779 3.09 13.39 -10.75
C ASN A 779 1.84 12.54 -10.94
N ALA A 780 1.91 11.27 -10.76
CA ALA A 780 0.72 10.46 -10.82
C ALA A 780 0.36 9.99 -9.41
N GLY A 781 -0.19 10.92 -8.62
CA GLY A 781 -0.86 10.56 -7.40
C GLY A 781 0.07 10.35 -6.22
N VAL A 782 0.72 11.42 -5.74
CA VAL A 782 1.17 11.48 -4.36
C VAL A 782 -0.02 11.19 -3.48
N ALA A 783 0.05 10.13 -2.68
CA ALA A 783 -0.97 9.84 -1.72
C ALA A 783 -0.71 10.67 -0.46
N TRP A 784 -1.58 11.60 -0.19
CA TRP A 784 -1.65 12.25 1.10
C TRP A 784 -2.49 11.42 2.07
N MET A 785 -2.16 11.50 3.35
CA MET A 785 -2.89 10.77 4.39
C MET A 785 -4.22 11.42 4.74
N LEU A 786 -4.32 12.73 4.55
CA LEU A 786 -5.54 13.49 4.75
C LEU A 786 -6.12 13.97 3.43
N ALA A 787 -7.40 14.17 3.37
CA ALA A 787 -8.08 14.81 2.25
C ALA A 787 -8.67 16.15 2.66
N PRO A 788 -8.86 17.09 1.71
CA PRO A 788 -9.58 18.31 2.00
C PRO A 788 -11.09 18.00 2.09
N GLY A 789 -11.64 18.11 3.30
CA GLY A 789 -13.08 18.05 3.55
C GLY A 789 -13.76 19.40 3.25
N PRO A 790 -15.09 19.48 3.47
CA PRO A 790 -15.83 20.72 3.24
C PRO A 790 -15.42 21.86 4.18
N ASP A 791 -15.15 21.57 5.44
CA ASP A 791 -14.88 22.57 6.47
C ASP A 791 -13.46 22.55 7.02
N GLY A 792 -12.70 21.48 6.76
CA GLY A 792 -11.33 21.25 7.22
C GLY A 792 -10.79 19.89 6.75
N PRO A 793 -9.55 19.56 7.12
CA PRO A 793 -8.95 18.26 6.81
C PRO A 793 -9.78 17.08 7.31
N VAL A 794 -9.89 16.05 6.53
CA VAL A 794 -10.57 14.79 6.90
C VAL A 794 -9.65 13.58 6.67
N PRO A 795 -9.81 12.49 7.44
CA PRO A 795 -9.05 11.28 7.20
C PRO A 795 -9.41 10.65 5.85
N THR A 796 -8.53 9.83 5.36
CA THR A 796 -8.73 9.02 4.15
C THR A 796 -8.85 7.54 4.49
N THR A 797 -9.35 6.74 3.55
CA THR A 797 -9.33 5.28 3.68
C THR A 797 -7.90 4.75 3.90
N ARG A 798 -6.89 5.44 3.34
CA ARG A 798 -5.47 5.10 3.51
C ARG A 798 -4.98 5.38 4.92
N SER A 799 -5.27 6.56 5.48
CA SER A 799 -4.85 6.91 6.85
C SER A 799 -5.47 5.98 7.87
N GLU A 800 -6.73 5.61 7.69
CA GLU A 800 -7.40 4.67 8.57
C GLU A 800 -6.75 3.27 8.53
N MET A 801 -6.46 2.77 7.33
CA MET A 801 -5.75 1.49 7.16
C MET A 801 -4.33 1.56 7.71
N PHE A 802 -3.64 2.69 7.53
CA PHE A 802 -2.31 2.90 8.09
C PHE A 802 -2.34 2.92 9.62
N ARG A 803 -3.34 3.61 10.22
CA ARG A 803 -3.55 3.59 11.67
C ARG A 803 -3.75 2.18 12.20
N GLU A 804 -4.59 1.36 11.56
CA GLU A 804 -4.77 -0.02 11.95
C GLU A 804 -3.45 -0.81 11.86
N GLY A 805 -2.62 -0.51 10.85
CA GLY A 805 -1.26 -1.05 10.72
C GLY A 805 -0.33 -0.64 11.85
N ILE A 806 -0.41 0.60 12.32
CA ILE A 806 0.34 1.08 13.48
C ILE A 806 -0.07 0.30 14.73
N GLN A 807 -1.36 0.10 14.96
CA GLN A 807 -1.86 -0.66 16.12
C GLN A 807 -1.29 -2.09 16.18
N ILE A 808 -1.19 -2.77 15.05
CA ILE A 808 -0.55 -4.09 14.99
C ILE A 808 0.96 -3.99 15.23
N ARG A 809 1.61 -2.98 14.67
CA ARG A 809 3.02 -2.72 14.91
C ARG A 809 3.29 -2.53 16.41
N GLU A 810 2.44 -1.80 17.11
CA GLU A 810 2.56 -1.59 18.57
C GLU A 810 2.41 -2.90 19.34
N ALA A 811 1.48 -3.77 18.97
CA ALA A 811 1.33 -5.09 19.58
C ALA A 811 2.60 -5.94 19.42
N ILE A 812 3.20 -5.95 18.25
CA ILE A 812 4.46 -6.67 18.02
C ILE A 812 5.62 -6.01 18.76
N THR A 813 5.66 -4.69 18.83
CA THR A 813 6.66 -3.95 19.60
C THR A 813 6.55 -4.25 21.08
N PHE A 814 5.32 -4.35 21.60
CA PHE A 814 5.07 -4.77 22.97
C PHE A 814 5.65 -6.17 23.25
N LEU A 815 5.33 -7.16 22.41
CA LEU A 815 5.87 -8.52 22.57
C LEU A 815 7.42 -8.54 22.45
N ARG A 816 8.01 -7.78 21.57
CA ARG A 816 9.47 -7.70 21.44
C ARG A 816 10.11 -7.14 22.70
N LYS A 817 9.55 -6.07 23.27
CA LYS A 817 10.03 -5.52 24.54
C LYS A 817 9.84 -6.50 25.70
N ALA A 818 8.76 -7.27 25.70
CA ALA A 818 8.52 -8.29 26.71
C ALA A 818 9.56 -9.43 26.65
N LEU A 819 10.06 -9.77 25.44
CA LEU A 819 11.13 -10.78 25.29
C LEU A 819 12.47 -10.33 25.89
N GLU A 820 12.68 -9.03 26.11
CA GLU A 820 13.86 -8.47 26.80
C GLU A 820 13.70 -8.50 28.33
N ASN A 821 12.52 -8.88 28.84
CA ASN A 821 12.23 -8.91 30.26
C ASN A 821 12.52 -10.30 30.85
N ASP A 822 13.49 -10.39 31.74
CA ASP A 822 13.90 -11.63 32.43
C ASP A 822 12.76 -12.25 33.29
N GLY A 823 11.70 -11.50 33.56
CA GLY A 823 10.53 -11.96 34.32
C GLY A 823 9.47 -12.69 33.49
N LEU A 824 9.59 -12.72 32.17
CA LEU A 824 8.64 -13.41 31.30
C LEU A 824 8.83 -14.93 31.38
N GLU A 825 7.74 -15.68 31.58
CA GLU A 825 7.79 -17.14 31.59
C GLU A 825 8.33 -17.70 30.26
N PRO A 826 9.24 -18.70 30.30
CA PRO A 826 9.87 -19.24 29.10
C PRO A 826 8.87 -19.72 28.03
N ALA A 827 7.75 -20.30 28.43
CA ALA A 827 6.72 -20.76 27.49
C ALA A 827 6.04 -19.59 26.76
N LEU A 828 5.77 -18.49 27.43
CA LEU A 828 5.22 -17.27 26.80
C LEU A 828 6.27 -16.59 25.91
N ALA A 829 7.53 -16.57 26.33
CA ALA A 829 8.63 -16.05 25.53
C ALA A 829 8.80 -16.84 24.22
N GLU A 830 8.75 -18.17 24.28
CA GLU A 830 8.79 -19.04 23.10
C GLU A 830 7.63 -18.76 22.17
N GLN A 831 6.39 -18.72 22.66
CA GLN A 831 5.21 -18.42 21.85
C GLN A 831 5.25 -17.03 21.22
N ALA A 832 5.72 -16.01 21.95
CA ALA A 832 5.90 -14.66 21.42
C ALA A 832 6.95 -14.62 20.30
N GLY A 833 8.09 -15.28 20.52
CA GLY A 833 9.16 -15.39 19.51
C GLY A 833 8.68 -16.09 18.23
N GLU A 834 8.00 -17.24 18.38
CA GLU A 834 7.45 -17.97 17.25
C GLU A 834 6.40 -17.17 16.48
N LEU A 835 5.49 -16.49 17.17
CA LEU A 835 4.46 -15.67 16.54
C LEU A 835 5.09 -14.51 15.73
N ILE A 836 6.07 -13.82 16.31
CA ILE A 836 6.77 -12.72 15.63
C ILE A 836 7.48 -13.24 14.37
N VAL A 837 8.20 -14.36 14.46
CA VAL A 837 8.90 -14.97 13.32
C VAL A 837 7.89 -15.44 12.25
N GLN A 838 6.80 -16.07 12.66
CA GLN A 838 5.76 -16.51 11.73
C GLN A 838 5.12 -15.33 11.00
N ARG A 839 4.79 -14.25 11.71
CA ARG A 839 4.25 -13.03 11.09
C ARG A 839 5.25 -12.39 10.14
N ALA A 840 6.53 -12.32 10.51
CA ALA A 840 7.57 -11.82 9.62
C ALA A 840 7.66 -12.63 8.31
N ARG A 841 7.65 -13.96 8.40
CA ARG A 841 7.58 -14.85 7.24
C ARG A 841 6.34 -14.57 6.39
N ASP A 842 5.21 -14.36 7.04
CA ASP A 842 3.95 -14.09 6.38
C ASP A 842 3.93 -12.73 5.69
N MET A 843 4.55 -11.72 6.28
CA MET A 843 4.73 -10.40 5.67
C MET A 843 5.62 -10.42 4.42
N LEU A 844 6.65 -11.27 4.39
CA LEU A 844 7.48 -11.43 3.21
C LEU A 844 6.71 -11.94 1.99
N ARG A 845 5.66 -12.68 2.25
CA ARG A 845 4.83 -13.31 1.23
C ARG A 845 3.67 -12.44 0.80
N ALA A 846 3.32 -11.40 1.55
CA ALA A 846 2.29 -10.35 1.31
C ALA A 846 1.19 -10.79 0.32
N ASP A 847 0.56 -11.88 0.61
CA ASP A 847 -0.30 -12.57 -0.33
C ASP A 847 -1.78 -12.46 0.03
N GLY A 848 -2.21 -11.48 0.81
CA GLY A 848 -3.62 -11.20 1.10
C GLY A 848 -4.54 -12.41 1.41
N HIS A 849 -3.99 -13.63 1.29
CA HIS A 849 -4.74 -14.90 1.31
C HIS A 849 -4.70 -15.62 2.64
N ARG A 850 -4.21 -14.95 3.67
CA ARG A 850 -4.09 -15.59 4.96
C ARG A 850 -5.23 -15.24 5.85
N SER A 851 -5.48 -16.13 6.78
CA SER A 851 -6.33 -15.85 7.91
C SER A 851 -5.66 -14.82 8.85
N TRP A 852 -5.47 -13.59 8.33
CA TRP A 852 -4.96 -12.47 9.14
C TRP A 852 -5.81 -12.26 10.39
N ARG A 853 -7.10 -12.58 10.31
CA ARG A 853 -8.01 -12.51 11.45
C ARG A 853 -7.58 -13.47 12.56
N GLU A 854 -7.24 -14.71 12.22
CA GLU A 854 -6.73 -15.67 13.20
C GLU A 854 -5.37 -15.26 13.76
N GLN A 855 -4.50 -14.74 12.92
CA GLN A 855 -3.20 -14.24 13.37
C GLN A 855 -3.31 -13.01 14.27
N GLU A 856 -4.27 -12.11 14.02
CA GLU A 856 -4.54 -10.99 14.91
C GLU A 856 -5.14 -11.42 16.23
N ARG A 857 -6.05 -12.41 16.20
CA ARG A 857 -6.59 -13.02 17.42
C ARG A 857 -5.46 -13.57 18.29
N ARG A 858 -4.57 -14.36 17.69
CA ARG A 858 -3.40 -14.90 18.42
C ARG A 858 -2.49 -13.79 18.94
N LEU A 859 -2.26 -12.76 18.15
CA LEU A 859 -1.43 -11.63 18.54
C LEU A 859 -2.00 -10.89 19.74
N PHE A 860 -3.25 -10.47 19.69
CA PHE A 860 -3.87 -9.73 20.80
C PHE A 860 -4.14 -10.60 22.04
N ALA A 861 -4.46 -11.88 21.86
CA ALA A 861 -4.57 -12.82 22.95
C ALA A 861 -3.23 -12.96 23.69
N LEU A 862 -2.15 -13.19 22.95
CA LEU A 862 -0.81 -13.33 23.52
C LEU A 862 -0.32 -12.02 24.17
N CYS A 863 -0.63 -10.86 23.57
CA CYS A 863 -0.35 -9.58 24.24
C CYS A 863 -1.07 -9.45 25.58
N ALA A 864 -2.33 -9.91 25.67
CA ALA A 864 -3.08 -9.90 26.92
C ALA A 864 -2.50 -10.86 27.99
N GLU A 865 -2.09 -12.07 27.57
CA GLU A 865 -1.45 -13.03 28.45
C GLU A 865 -0.10 -12.51 28.98
N VAL A 866 0.72 -11.95 28.10
CA VAL A 866 2.04 -11.37 28.46
C VAL A 866 1.85 -10.14 29.36
N ALA A 867 0.89 -9.25 29.06
CA ALA A 867 0.61 -8.10 29.91
C ALA A 867 0.20 -8.53 31.32
N THR A 868 -0.67 -9.55 31.43
CA THR A 868 -1.08 -10.12 32.71
C THR A 868 0.09 -10.75 33.47
N ALA A 869 0.96 -11.52 32.77
CA ALA A 869 2.10 -12.19 33.38
C ALA A 869 3.18 -11.20 33.89
N LEU A 870 3.29 -10.04 33.24
CA LEU A 870 4.24 -8.98 33.64
C LEU A 870 3.60 -7.89 34.50
N GLU A 871 2.34 -8.04 34.93
CA GLU A 871 1.56 -7.05 35.69
C GLU A 871 1.56 -5.66 35.01
N LEU A 872 1.47 -5.67 33.67
CA LEU A 872 1.38 -4.47 32.82
C LEU A 872 -0.10 -4.30 32.40
N ASP A 873 -0.80 -3.32 32.98
CA ASP A 873 -2.19 -2.98 32.64
C ASP A 873 -2.29 -2.17 31.35
#